data_ff855434720fdfaf401c7b165050ee5e
#
_entry.id   ff855434720fdfaf401c7b165050ee5e
#
_cell.length_a   1.000
_cell.length_b   1.000
_cell.length_c   1.000
_cell.angle_alpha   90.00
_cell.angle_beta   90.00
_cell.angle_gamma   90.00
#
_symmetry.space_group_name_H-M   'P 1'
#
loop_
_entity.id
_entity.type
_entity.pdbx_description
1 polymer ?
#
loop_
_entity_poly.entity_id
_entity_poly.type
_entity_poly.pdbx_seq_one_letter_code
_entity_poly.pdbx_strand_id
1 'polypeptide(L)'
;MKLFLLLLCSCIELHAQTLSGVVRSNMGELMPFATIWVNDLNRGTLANEDGKYALTLPKGEHEIVFRFLGHTPKLHRLMISGDVSLDVVLSEEAITLQDVNVGGLKEDPAIGMMRRMISMAPFHLKEIDRYSAKGYVKGAGKITSISKVMNALVGKKIEKEAGIKVGSTYVLEGINQITYTKPNKIEEKVLSNRNNLPSVIKNSGAPNLRITQTNFYQPKVWGSLISPISASAFSYYTFAYLGSFQLNGQTVSKIQVRPKSVSSDLFEGTLSIVEDTWSIYSFSLAFRNSQGYYTFQQQNALFQGVWMPINYDVNVNFEAMGFGATFRYITQVKEYSIKVNPAYVVKPTIIEERLHKDWAKEINKEKISTPKLALNSELTRKKLKKVLKELDKEEKKEVKEEFSSDYTFTVDSTASTKKEEFWASERQVPLTEAEVKGYKEADSLYVQDEKKRMKDSINALPRFRYGDIFSVRTYSYGQKGLGARLSVSGFQSGYNAVDGASLGRSVDYRYTYKLADYWGTGMNIQYAFSRKAWNGSVYAERNWDENRQSIRFSAGSSVLQINNTEPISSSVNLIYALFFSQNYLKLYQKDFIQAFYSYQLNSKWNVASTLEYRNRSSLVNHESNGFFFKERIFDSNGDVFAANSQLLSTIRLRYQPMASWRRFNGVRRLSNELGPTFLLNVEYAGGDYAYSKLSFQISQKISLANWGDLTYRVSGAQFLNKPSLLLDYQHFKGNELNVVSGQTDFLALPYYQLSNPNGHFKAFLSWEPRKFIFTQNSLLSLY
;
A
#
# COMPACT_ATOMS: atom_id res chain seq x y z
N MET A 1 -42.19 47.65 -22.49
CA MET A 1 -42.76 46.31 -22.30
C MET A 1 -41.67 45.18 -22.22
N LYS A 2 -40.44 45.38 -22.73
CA LYS A 2 -39.33 44.42 -22.59
C LYS A 2 -38.53 44.55 -21.27
N LEU A 3 -38.67 45.66 -20.55
CA LEU A 3 -37.96 45.88 -19.25
C LEU A 3 -38.76 45.36 -18.05
N PHE A 4 -40.04 45.08 -18.20
CA PHE A 4 -40.90 44.55 -17.13
C PHE A 4 -40.91 43.01 -17.06
N LEU A 5 -40.48 42.35 -18.14
CA LEU A 5 -40.33 40.87 -18.16
C LEU A 5 -39.01 40.39 -17.57
N LEU A 6 -38.02 41.26 -17.38
CA LEU A 6 -36.71 40.96 -16.79
C LEU A 6 -36.71 41.05 -15.26
N LEU A 7 -37.73 41.66 -14.67
CA LEU A 7 -37.89 41.80 -13.21
C LEU A 7 -38.73 40.67 -12.57
N LEU A 8 -39.35 39.79 -13.37
CA LEU A 8 -40.13 38.65 -12.86
C LEU A 8 -39.32 37.34 -12.80
N CYS A 9 -38.02 37.33 -13.20
CA CYS A 9 -37.09 36.28 -12.95
C CYS A 9 -36.30 36.43 -11.63
N SER A 10 -36.85 37.25 -10.72
CA SER A 10 -36.28 37.47 -9.40
C SER A 10 -36.62 36.33 -8.45
N CYS A 11 -35.61 35.62 -8.05
CA CYS A 11 -35.47 34.96 -6.75
C CYS A 11 -36.56 33.94 -6.40
N ILE A 12 -36.54 32.78 -7.02
CA ILE A 12 -36.81 31.57 -6.26
C ILE A 12 -35.60 31.39 -5.35
N GLU A 13 -35.58 32.10 -4.22
CA GLU A 13 -34.73 31.72 -3.10
C GLU A 13 -35.20 30.33 -2.69
N LEU A 14 -34.44 29.30 -3.10
CA LEU A 14 -34.55 27.97 -2.54
C LEU A 14 -34.14 28.07 -1.08
N HIS A 15 -35.08 28.43 -0.20
CA HIS A 15 -34.91 28.40 1.23
C HIS A 15 -34.74 26.91 1.62
N ALA A 16 -33.51 26.47 1.70
CA ALA A 16 -33.18 25.16 2.21
C ALA A 16 -33.46 25.15 3.71
N GLN A 17 -34.25 24.17 4.16
CA GLN A 17 -34.65 24.02 5.54
C GLN A 17 -33.74 22.98 6.22
N THR A 18 -33.50 23.11 7.52
CA THR A 18 -32.65 22.20 8.28
C THR A 18 -33.49 21.20 9.07
N LEU A 19 -33.29 19.90 8.78
CA LEU A 19 -33.69 18.81 9.68
C LEU A 19 -32.56 18.52 10.64
N SER A 20 -32.80 18.59 11.93
CA SER A 20 -31.81 18.32 12.98
C SER A 20 -32.35 17.47 14.12
N GLY A 21 -31.51 16.93 14.97
CA GLY A 21 -31.92 16.15 16.14
C GLY A 21 -30.81 15.24 16.66
N VAL A 22 -31.20 14.29 17.52
CA VAL A 22 -30.29 13.32 18.14
C VAL A 22 -30.79 11.91 17.85
N VAL A 23 -29.87 11.02 17.51
CA VAL A 23 -30.16 9.57 17.36
C VAL A 23 -29.71 8.84 18.62
N ARG A 24 -30.63 8.04 19.21
CA ARG A 24 -30.41 7.26 20.44
C ARG A 24 -30.84 5.80 20.25
N SER A 25 -30.31 4.91 21.09
CA SER A 25 -30.84 3.56 21.25
C SER A 25 -32.13 3.57 22.12
N ASN A 26 -32.85 2.47 22.13
CA ASN A 26 -33.97 2.23 23.05
C ASN A 26 -33.55 2.22 24.52
N MET A 27 -32.24 2.06 24.81
CA MET A 27 -31.67 2.16 26.16
C MET A 27 -31.23 3.61 26.49
N GLY A 28 -31.44 4.57 25.58
CA GLY A 28 -31.07 5.98 25.74
C GLY A 28 -29.63 6.31 25.38
N GLU A 29 -28.83 5.34 24.95
CA GLU A 29 -27.45 5.55 24.55
C GLU A 29 -27.37 6.37 23.24
N LEU A 30 -26.42 7.31 23.19
CA LEU A 30 -26.17 8.09 21.98
C LEU A 30 -25.66 7.17 20.85
N MET A 31 -26.11 7.41 19.62
CA MET A 31 -25.70 6.65 18.45
C MET A 31 -24.78 7.48 17.54
N PRO A 32 -23.48 7.56 17.86
CA PRO A 32 -22.55 8.30 17.06
C PRO A 32 -22.45 7.67 15.64
N PHE A 33 -22.47 8.56 14.63
CA PHE A 33 -22.34 8.17 13.21
C PHE A 33 -23.50 7.34 12.65
N ALA A 34 -24.67 7.39 13.30
CA ALA A 34 -25.90 6.92 12.68
C ALA A 34 -26.09 7.59 11.32
N THR A 35 -26.46 6.82 10.31
CA THR A 35 -26.71 7.30 8.96
C THR A 35 -28.14 7.81 8.84
N ILE A 36 -28.32 9.04 8.39
CA ILE A 36 -29.58 9.66 8.05
C ILE A 36 -29.62 9.81 6.53
N TRP A 37 -30.43 9.01 5.85
CA TRP A 37 -30.46 8.93 4.41
C TRP A 37 -31.83 9.30 3.85
N VAL A 38 -31.86 10.14 2.85
CA VAL A 38 -33.07 10.59 2.15
C VAL A 38 -33.18 9.85 0.83
N ASN A 39 -34.15 8.94 0.72
CA ASN A 39 -34.28 8.03 -0.41
C ASN A 39 -34.54 8.73 -1.73
N ASP A 40 -35.47 9.70 -1.73
CA ASP A 40 -35.89 10.44 -2.92
C ASP A 40 -34.79 11.39 -3.47
N LEU A 41 -33.90 11.85 -2.61
CA LEU A 41 -32.82 12.75 -2.99
C LEU A 41 -31.46 12.04 -3.16
N ASN A 42 -31.36 10.76 -2.84
CA ASN A 42 -30.11 9.99 -2.86
C ASN A 42 -28.94 10.69 -2.14
N ARG A 43 -29.24 11.34 -1.01
CA ARG A 43 -28.27 12.04 -0.17
C ARG A 43 -28.63 11.91 1.30
N GLY A 44 -27.67 12.20 2.17
CA GLY A 44 -27.90 12.10 3.60
C GLY A 44 -26.85 12.81 4.41
N THR A 45 -26.85 12.56 5.71
CA THR A 45 -25.89 13.05 6.70
C THR A 45 -25.56 11.93 7.69
N LEU A 46 -24.60 12.18 8.57
CA LEU A 46 -24.25 11.29 9.68
C LEU A 46 -24.36 12.06 10.98
N ALA A 47 -24.77 11.38 12.04
CA ALA A 47 -24.67 11.92 13.39
C ALA A 47 -23.18 12.11 13.76
N ASN A 48 -22.87 13.10 14.59
CA ASN A 48 -21.53 13.28 15.15
C ASN A 48 -21.28 12.36 16.36
N GLU A 49 -20.17 12.54 17.07
CA GLU A 49 -19.83 11.75 18.28
C GLU A 49 -20.88 11.87 19.40
N ASP A 50 -21.63 12.99 19.45
CA ASP A 50 -22.70 13.24 20.40
C ASP A 50 -24.07 12.70 19.93
N GLY A 51 -24.11 11.93 18.83
CA GLY A 51 -25.35 11.45 18.22
C GLY A 51 -26.18 12.55 17.54
N LYS A 52 -25.69 13.80 17.45
CA LYS A 52 -26.38 14.94 16.85
C LYS A 52 -26.21 14.93 15.34
N TYR A 53 -27.29 15.22 14.61
CA TYR A 53 -27.26 15.35 13.16
C TYR A 53 -27.91 16.66 12.68
N ALA A 54 -27.51 17.09 11.50
CA ALA A 54 -28.14 18.18 10.77
C ALA A 54 -28.09 17.89 9.27
N LEU A 55 -29.20 18.09 8.58
CA LEU A 55 -29.33 17.84 7.16
C LEU A 55 -30.18 18.92 6.52
N THR A 56 -29.64 19.58 5.51
CA THR A 56 -30.35 20.62 4.76
C THR A 56 -31.19 19.98 3.64
N LEU A 57 -32.48 20.23 3.63
CA LEU A 57 -33.46 19.68 2.69
C LEU A 57 -34.26 20.77 1.97
N PRO A 58 -34.65 20.56 0.71
CA PRO A 58 -35.63 21.40 0.05
C PRO A 58 -37.02 21.24 0.71
N LYS A 59 -37.91 22.18 0.51
CA LYS A 59 -39.31 22.01 0.94
C LYS A 59 -39.96 20.89 0.15
N GLY A 60 -40.76 20.08 0.83
CA GLY A 60 -41.49 18.96 0.24
C GLY A 60 -41.59 17.77 1.18
N GLU A 61 -42.23 16.72 0.71
CA GLU A 61 -42.33 15.45 1.41
C GLU A 61 -41.10 14.63 1.09
N HIS A 62 -40.44 14.09 2.15
CA HIS A 62 -39.23 13.28 2.02
C HIS A 62 -39.32 11.99 2.82
N GLU A 63 -38.80 10.91 2.23
CA GLU A 63 -38.61 9.63 2.91
C GLU A 63 -37.21 9.56 3.51
N ILE A 64 -37.12 9.60 4.84
CA ILE A 64 -35.86 9.67 5.58
C ILE A 64 -35.66 8.37 6.36
N VAL A 65 -34.57 7.67 6.08
CA VAL A 65 -34.22 6.41 6.75
C VAL A 65 -33.08 6.65 7.72
N PHE A 66 -33.31 6.33 8.98
CA PHE A 66 -32.30 6.32 10.02
C PHE A 66 -31.74 4.92 10.17
N ARG A 67 -30.43 4.77 10.08
CA ARG A 67 -29.73 3.50 10.11
C ARG A 67 -28.55 3.55 11.08
N PHE A 68 -28.38 2.50 11.84
CA PHE A 68 -27.19 2.27 12.64
C PHE A 68 -26.88 0.78 12.62
N LEU A 69 -25.59 0.43 12.60
CA LEU A 69 -25.19 -0.98 12.50
C LEU A 69 -25.67 -1.77 13.72
N GLY A 70 -26.37 -2.89 13.49
CA GLY A 70 -26.96 -3.71 14.56
C GLY A 70 -28.31 -3.22 15.08
N HIS A 71 -28.90 -2.20 14.43
CA HIS A 71 -30.22 -1.65 14.78
C HIS A 71 -31.14 -1.69 13.58
N THR A 72 -32.43 -1.90 13.83
CA THR A 72 -33.47 -1.91 12.81
C THR A 72 -33.58 -0.53 12.16
N PRO A 73 -33.46 -0.43 10.83
CA PRO A 73 -33.66 0.83 10.14
C PRO A 73 -35.04 1.41 10.38
N LYS A 74 -35.13 2.73 10.64
CA LYS A 74 -36.41 3.41 10.88
C LYS A 74 -36.69 4.41 9.77
N LEU A 75 -37.82 4.23 9.10
CA LEU A 75 -38.30 5.12 8.04
C LEU A 75 -39.24 6.17 8.62
N HIS A 76 -38.99 7.44 8.32
CA HIS A 76 -39.88 8.55 8.58
C HIS A 76 -40.25 9.26 7.27
N ARG A 77 -41.53 9.48 7.06
CA ARG A 77 -42.05 10.37 6.00
C ARG A 77 -42.36 11.73 6.61
N LEU A 78 -41.68 12.76 6.19
CA LEU A 78 -41.77 14.09 6.76
C LEU A 78 -42.06 15.15 5.68
N MET A 79 -43.01 16.01 5.97
CA MET A 79 -43.26 17.25 5.18
C MET A 79 -42.34 18.35 5.71
N ILE A 80 -41.35 18.72 4.95
CA ILE A 80 -40.40 19.80 5.28
C ILE A 80 -40.98 21.14 4.75
N SER A 81 -41.47 21.97 5.65
CA SER A 81 -42.00 23.31 5.35
C SER A 81 -41.18 24.43 6.01
N GLY A 82 -40.41 24.12 7.02
CA GLY A 82 -39.51 24.96 7.82
C GLY A 82 -38.41 24.10 8.48
N ASP A 83 -37.64 24.71 9.36
CA ASP A 83 -36.67 23.94 10.16
C ASP A 83 -37.39 22.95 11.08
N VAL A 84 -36.94 21.70 11.09
CA VAL A 84 -37.56 20.59 11.85
C VAL A 84 -36.52 19.99 12.81
N SER A 85 -36.93 19.81 14.06
CA SER A 85 -36.16 19.05 15.05
C SER A 85 -36.82 17.71 15.29
N LEU A 86 -36.10 16.61 15.07
CA LEU A 86 -36.58 15.24 15.23
C LEU A 86 -35.56 14.38 15.93
N ASP A 87 -35.85 14.00 17.19
CA ASP A 87 -35.06 12.98 17.87
C ASP A 87 -35.56 11.58 17.51
N VAL A 88 -34.65 10.69 17.19
CA VAL A 88 -34.97 9.34 16.71
C VAL A 88 -34.40 8.29 17.64
N VAL A 89 -35.25 7.35 18.02
CA VAL A 89 -34.86 6.16 18.78
C VAL A 89 -34.86 4.95 17.83
N LEU A 90 -33.71 4.26 17.77
CA LEU A 90 -33.53 3.03 17.02
C LEU A 90 -33.54 1.82 17.99
N SER A 91 -34.29 0.81 17.64
CA SER A 91 -34.31 -0.46 18.37
C SER A 91 -33.21 -1.39 17.86
N GLU A 92 -32.67 -2.21 18.74
CA GLU A 92 -31.78 -3.28 18.30
C GLU A 92 -32.44 -4.16 17.24
N GLU A 93 -31.68 -4.66 16.31
CA GLU A 93 -32.14 -5.62 15.31
C GLU A 93 -32.72 -6.86 16.03
N ALA A 94 -34.03 -7.07 15.95
CA ALA A 94 -34.64 -8.33 16.33
C ALA A 94 -34.17 -9.41 15.34
N ILE A 95 -33.07 -10.06 15.67
CA ILE A 95 -32.50 -11.13 14.85
C ILE A 95 -33.43 -12.36 15.06
N THR A 96 -34.20 -12.68 14.05
CA THR A 96 -34.98 -13.92 14.06
C THR A 96 -34.00 -15.07 13.81
N LEU A 97 -33.73 -15.83 14.85
CA LEU A 97 -33.17 -17.17 14.72
C LEU A 97 -34.26 -18.05 14.11
N GLN A 98 -34.40 -18.00 12.78
CA GLN A 98 -35.16 -19.05 12.12
C GLN A 98 -34.40 -20.34 12.37
N ASP A 99 -35.11 -21.36 12.93
CA ASP A 99 -34.68 -22.74 12.84
C ASP A 99 -34.60 -23.08 11.35
N VAL A 100 -33.42 -22.87 10.78
CA VAL A 100 -33.16 -23.28 9.40
C VAL A 100 -33.05 -24.78 9.42
N ASN A 101 -34.20 -25.42 9.26
CA ASN A 101 -34.30 -26.84 9.03
C ASN A 101 -33.71 -27.14 7.63
N VAL A 102 -32.38 -27.09 7.55
CA VAL A 102 -31.63 -27.43 6.34
C VAL A 102 -31.65 -28.95 6.25
N GLY A 103 -32.71 -29.51 5.67
CA GLY A 103 -33.00 -30.93 5.52
C GLY A 103 -31.77 -31.84 5.61
N GLY A 104 -31.47 -32.31 6.82
CA GLY A 104 -30.47 -33.33 7.09
C GLY A 104 -28.99 -32.91 7.01
N LEU A 105 -28.63 -31.64 6.71
CA LEU A 105 -27.25 -31.18 6.69
C LEU A 105 -26.85 -30.70 8.09
N LYS A 106 -25.85 -31.37 8.68
CA LYS A 106 -25.21 -30.97 9.96
C LYS A 106 -24.28 -29.71 9.83
N GLU A 107 -24.44 -28.91 8.79
CA GLU A 107 -23.53 -27.78 8.47
C GLU A 107 -24.22 -26.43 8.78
N ASP A 108 -23.52 -25.50 9.40
CA ASP A 108 -24.01 -24.14 9.67
C ASP A 108 -24.51 -23.47 8.37
N PRO A 109 -25.71 -22.87 8.34
CA PRO A 109 -26.26 -22.17 7.17
C PRO A 109 -25.33 -21.12 6.57
N ALA A 110 -24.52 -20.43 7.40
CA ALA A 110 -23.52 -19.48 6.95
C ALA A 110 -22.57 -20.05 5.89
N ILE A 111 -22.27 -21.33 5.95
CA ILE A 111 -21.35 -21.97 5.01
C ILE A 111 -21.92 -21.98 3.59
N GLY A 112 -23.20 -22.33 3.44
CA GLY A 112 -23.90 -22.29 2.15
C GLY A 112 -24.04 -20.87 1.60
N MET A 113 -24.38 -19.90 2.48
CA MET A 113 -24.50 -18.49 2.13
C MET A 113 -23.15 -17.92 1.66
N MET A 114 -22.08 -18.14 2.42
CA MET A 114 -20.73 -17.68 2.07
C MET A 114 -20.21 -18.32 0.78
N ARG A 115 -20.51 -19.59 0.51
CA ARG A 115 -20.15 -20.22 -0.78
C ARG A 115 -20.81 -19.50 -1.96
N ARG A 116 -22.07 -19.12 -1.86
CA ARG A 116 -22.80 -18.39 -2.91
C ARG A 116 -22.23 -16.96 -3.05
N MET A 117 -22.07 -16.26 -1.95
CA MET A 117 -21.49 -14.92 -1.96
C MET A 117 -20.08 -14.88 -2.57
N ILE A 118 -19.18 -15.77 -2.16
CA ILE A 118 -17.84 -15.89 -2.70
C ILE A 118 -17.87 -16.20 -4.22
N SER A 119 -18.84 -17.02 -4.67
CA SER A 119 -18.96 -17.32 -6.09
C SER A 119 -19.44 -16.12 -6.92
N MET A 120 -20.21 -15.20 -6.30
CA MET A 120 -20.71 -13.98 -6.91
C MET A 120 -19.71 -12.81 -6.85
N ALA A 121 -18.69 -12.86 -6.00
CA ALA A 121 -17.71 -11.78 -5.87
C ALA A 121 -17.07 -11.35 -7.22
N PRO A 122 -16.67 -12.27 -8.13
CA PRO A 122 -16.17 -11.87 -9.45
C PRO A 122 -17.21 -11.19 -10.34
N PHE A 123 -18.51 -11.48 -10.14
CA PHE A 123 -19.60 -10.80 -10.84
C PHE A 123 -19.69 -9.35 -10.35
N HIS A 124 -19.74 -9.13 -9.03
CA HIS A 124 -19.83 -7.79 -8.44
C HIS A 124 -18.61 -6.91 -8.71
N LEU A 125 -17.45 -7.49 -8.97
CA LEU A 125 -16.26 -6.74 -9.41
C LEU A 125 -16.39 -6.16 -10.82
N LYS A 126 -17.30 -6.70 -11.65
CA LYS A 126 -17.39 -6.40 -13.09
C LYS A 126 -18.75 -5.84 -13.52
N GLU A 127 -19.74 -5.82 -12.63
CA GLU A 127 -21.08 -5.34 -12.94
C GLU A 127 -21.15 -3.83 -13.27
N ILE A 128 -20.09 -3.07 -13.00
CA ILE A 128 -20.02 -1.64 -13.23
C ILE A 128 -18.98 -1.34 -14.32
N ASP A 129 -19.41 -0.67 -15.39
CA ASP A 129 -18.50 -0.11 -16.40
C ASP A 129 -17.82 1.17 -15.91
N ARG A 130 -18.64 2.07 -15.36
CA ARG A 130 -18.22 3.37 -14.86
C ARG A 130 -19.17 3.86 -13.77
N TYR A 131 -18.63 4.55 -12.79
CA TYR A 131 -19.44 5.42 -11.93
C TYR A 131 -18.69 6.72 -11.64
N SER A 132 -19.48 7.75 -11.31
CA SER A 132 -19.00 8.95 -10.66
C SER A 132 -19.80 9.18 -9.38
N ALA A 133 -19.14 9.72 -8.35
CA ALA A 133 -19.75 9.98 -7.05
C ALA A 133 -19.03 11.12 -6.34
N LYS A 134 -19.73 11.78 -5.41
CA LYS A 134 -19.16 12.82 -4.54
C LYS A 134 -18.97 12.26 -3.14
N GLY A 135 -17.77 12.31 -2.62
CA GLY A 135 -17.42 11.84 -1.28
C GLY A 135 -17.13 13.01 -0.35
N TYR A 136 -17.79 13.06 0.81
CA TYR A 136 -17.38 13.89 1.94
C TYR A 136 -16.55 13.04 2.90
N VAL A 137 -15.38 13.52 3.27
CA VAL A 137 -14.46 12.84 4.18
C VAL A 137 -14.27 13.73 5.41
N LYS A 138 -14.44 13.16 6.60
CA LYS A 138 -14.08 13.76 7.88
C LYS A 138 -13.14 12.83 8.64
N GLY A 139 -11.99 13.34 9.02
CA GLY A 139 -11.07 12.66 9.93
C GLY A 139 -10.92 13.47 11.20
N ALA A 140 -10.99 12.82 12.36
CA ALA A 140 -10.70 13.42 13.65
C ALA A 140 -9.82 12.49 14.49
N GLY A 141 -8.92 13.05 15.28
CA GLY A 141 -8.06 12.22 16.10
C GLY A 141 -7.25 12.99 17.13
N LYS A 142 -6.65 12.24 18.03
CA LYS A 142 -5.83 12.76 19.14
C LYS A 142 -4.55 11.94 19.25
N ILE A 143 -3.47 12.60 19.62
CA ILE A 143 -2.27 11.94 20.08
C ILE A 143 -2.44 11.70 21.57
N THR A 144 -2.51 10.43 21.97
CA THR A 144 -2.87 10.01 23.33
C THR A 144 -1.67 9.93 24.26
N SER A 145 -0.50 9.54 23.72
CA SER A 145 0.71 9.37 24.53
C SER A 145 2.00 9.52 23.71
N ILE A 146 3.06 9.96 24.38
CA ILE A 146 4.44 9.88 23.92
C ILE A 146 5.25 9.31 25.07
N SER A 147 6.06 8.28 24.85
CA SER A 147 6.86 7.65 25.91
C SER A 147 7.83 8.65 26.55
N LYS A 148 8.13 8.48 27.85
CA LYS A 148 9.04 9.36 28.60
C LYS A 148 10.42 9.48 27.92
N VAL A 149 10.94 8.38 27.38
CA VAL A 149 12.24 8.34 26.67
C VAL A 149 12.16 9.16 25.38
N MET A 150 11.12 8.98 24.57
CA MET A 150 10.90 9.71 23.33
C MET A 150 10.68 11.20 23.60
N ASN A 151 9.90 11.52 24.64
CA ASN A 151 9.66 12.91 25.06
C ASN A 151 10.93 13.61 25.55
N ALA A 152 11.78 12.91 26.31
CA ALA A 152 13.07 13.44 26.75
C ALA A 152 14.07 13.68 25.60
N LEU A 153 14.11 12.76 24.63
CA LEU A 153 15.05 12.84 23.51
C LEU A 153 14.63 13.86 22.45
N VAL A 154 13.35 13.90 22.11
CA VAL A 154 12.85 14.65 20.94
C VAL A 154 11.56 15.45 21.19
N GLY A 155 10.98 15.41 22.41
CA GLY A 155 9.66 15.97 22.69
C GLY A 155 9.54 17.47 22.38
N LYS A 156 10.49 18.29 22.84
CA LYS A 156 10.52 19.73 22.53
C LYS A 156 10.70 20.01 21.04
N LYS A 157 11.43 19.15 20.34
CA LYS A 157 11.64 19.25 18.89
C LYS A 157 10.40 18.84 18.11
N ILE A 158 9.72 17.78 18.53
CA ILE A 158 8.45 17.32 17.94
C ILE A 158 7.37 18.40 18.12
N GLU A 159 7.25 18.99 19.28
CA GLU A 159 6.26 20.05 19.52
C GLU A 159 6.58 21.32 18.73
N LYS A 160 7.84 21.79 18.77
CA LYS A 160 8.24 23.05 18.15
C LYS A 160 8.39 22.98 16.63
N GLU A 161 8.95 21.89 16.09
CA GLU A 161 9.24 21.75 14.65
C GLU A 161 8.12 21.01 13.90
N ALA A 162 7.51 20.00 14.51
CA ALA A 162 6.46 19.22 13.88
C ALA A 162 5.04 19.73 14.21
N GLY A 163 4.86 20.57 15.24
CA GLY A 163 3.55 21.08 15.66
C GLY A 163 2.67 20.01 16.31
N ILE A 164 3.26 18.95 16.85
CA ILE A 164 2.54 17.80 17.42
C ILE A 164 2.41 17.99 18.93
N LYS A 165 1.17 18.08 19.44
CA LYS A 165 0.87 18.20 20.88
C LYS A 165 0.04 17.01 21.35
N VAL A 166 0.40 16.44 22.50
CA VAL A 166 -0.41 15.42 23.17
C VAL A 166 -1.72 16.03 23.66
N GLY A 167 -2.83 15.35 23.44
CA GLY A 167 -4.16 15.79 23.84
C GLY A 167 -4.87 16.76 22.88
N SER A 168 -4.16 17.36 21.91
CA SER A 168 -4.79 18.21 20.91
C SER A 168 -5.64 17.41 19.93
N THR A 169 -6.78 17.98 19.54
CA THR A 169 -7.67 17.39 18.53
C THR A 169 -7.28 17.87 17.14
N TYR A 170 -6.95 16.92 16.29
CA TYR A 170 -6.65 17.14 14.88
C TYR A 170 -7.85 16.76 14.03
N VAL A 171 -8.21 17.63 13.12
CA VAL A 171 -9.39 17.46 12.25
C VAL A 171 -9.00 17.69 10.80
N LEU A 172 -9.58 16.92 9.92
CA LEU A 172 -9.54 17.15 8.48
C LEU A 172 -10.94 16.97 7.89
N GLU A 173 -11.27 17.79 6.94
CA GLU A 173 -12.50 17.68 6.14
C GLU A 173 -12.14 17.80 4.66
N GLY A 174 -12.80 17.04 3.82
CA GLY A 174 -12.57 17.06 2.38
C GLY A 174 -13.82 16.71 1.59
N ILE A 175 -13.93 17.30 0.40
CA ILE A 175 -14.95 16.93 -0.59
C ILE A 175 -14.22 16.49 -1.84
N ASN A 176 -14.47 15.25 -2.26
CA ASN A 176 -13.78 14.60 -3.37
C ASN A 176 -14.79 14.20 -4.45
N GLN A 177 -14.43 14.43 -5.70
CA GLN A 177 -15.06 13.79 -6.85
C GLN A 177 -14.35 12.50 -7.15
N ILE A 178 -15.07 11.39 -7.17
CA ILE A 178 -14.53 10.06 -7.42
C ILE A 178 -15.10 9.59 -8.75
N THR A 179 -14.25 9.08 -9.64
CA THR A 179 -14.65 8.45 -10.90
C THR A 179 -13.96 7.11 -11.02
N TYR A 180 -14.74 6.07 -11.22
CA TYR A 180 -14.27 4.73 -11.56
C TYR A 180 -14.55 4.43 -13.02
N THR A 181 -13.63 3.78 -13.68
CA THR A 181 -13.81 3.24 -15.04
C THR A 181 -13.16 1.86 -15.08
N LYS A 182 -13.88 0.85 -15.58
CA LYS A 182 -13.33 -0.51 -15.71
C LYS A 182 -12.07 -0.52 -16.59
N PRO A 183 -11.15 -1.47 -16.41
CA PRO A 183 -11.22 -2.53 -15.39
C PRO A 183 -10.80 -2.07 -13.98
N ASN A 184 -9.94 -1.05 -13.81
CA ASN A 184 -9.36 -0.70 -12.51
C ASN A 184 -8.87 0.75 -12.46
N LYS A 185 -9.43 1.64 -13.30
CA LYS A 185 -9.06 3.06 -13.29
C LYS A 185 -9.91 3.83 -12.31
N ILE A 186 -9.25 4.49 -11.35
CA ILE A 186 -9.88 5.37 -10.36
C ILE A 186 -9.23 6.75 -10.45
N GLU A 187 -10.05 7.76 -10.61
CA GLU A 187 -9.66 9.15 -10.61
C GLU A 187 -10.34 9.84 -9.42
N GLU A 188 -9.55 10.40 -8.52
CA GLU A 188 -10.03 11.13 -7.36
C GLU A 188 -9.53 12.57 -7.43
N LYS A 189 -10.48 13.53 -7.46
CA LYS A 189 -10.20 14.96 -7.45
C LYS A 189 -10.69 15.56 -6.15
N VAL A 190 -9.80 16.10 -5.35
CA VAL A 190 -10.15 16.88 -4.16
C VAL A 190 -10.66 18.24 -4.60
N LEU A 191 -11.95 18.51 -4.37
CA LEU A 191 -12.62 19.77 -4.69
C LEU A 191 -12.44 20.80 -3.58
N SER A 192 -12.43 20.33 -2.32
CA SER A 192 -12.27 21.19 -1.16
C SER A 192 -11.60 20.42 -0.04
N ASN A 193 -10.69 21.05 0.68
CA ASN A 193 -10.09 20.49 1.88
C ASN A 193 -9.90 21.56 2.95
N ARG A 194 -10.07 21.17 4.21
CA ARG A 194 -9.73 21.94 5.40
C ARG A 194 -9.12 21.01 6.43
N ASN A 195 -8.05 21.39 7.06
CA ASN A 195 -7.46 20.60 8.13
C ASN A 195 -6.57 21.45 9.05
N ASN A 196 -6.44 21.01 10.30
CA ASN A 196 -5.51 21.55 11.28
C ASN A 196 -4.34 20.59 11.57
N LEU A 197 -4.05 19.68 10.64
CA LEU A 197 -2.96 18.73 10.79
C LEU A 197 -1.60 19.42 10.86
N PRO A 198 -0.66 18.87 11.65
CA PRO A 198 0.72 19.32 11.69
C PRO A 198 1.38 19.30 10.30
N SER A 199 2.29 20.24 10.04
CA SER A 199 2.95 20.40 8.74
C SER A 199 3.68 19.14 8.26
N VAL A 200 4.26 18.36 9.18
CA VAL A 200 4.92 17.09 8.90
C VAL A 200 3.94 16.06 8.32
N ILE A 201 2.72 15.99 8.87
CA ILE A 201 1.67 15.09 8.40
C ILE A 201 1.08 15.62 7.07
N LYS A 202 0.84 16.93 6.95
CA LYS A 202 0.41 17.55 5.68
C LYS A 202 1.35 17.24 4.52
N ASN A 203 2.65 17.37 4.75
CA ASN A 203 3.68 17.20 3.72
C ASN A 203 3.97 15.73 3.39
N SER A 204 3.62 14.78 4.25
CA SER A 204 3.78 13.36 4.00
C SER A 204 2.79 12.78 2.96
N GLY A 205 1.87 13.61 2.45
CA GLY A 205 0.81 13.18 1.53
C GLY A 205 -0.30 12.36 2.20
N ALA A 206 -0.29 12.26 3.50
CA ALA A 206 -1.40 11.72 4.28
C ALA A 206 -2.46 12.82 4.50
N PRO A 207 -3.73 12.51 4.58
CA PRO A 207 -4.29 11.17 4.68
C PRO A 207 -5.21 10.85 3.51
N ASN A 208 -4.64 10.44 2.43
CA ASN A 208 -5.42 9.71 1.44
C ASN A 208 -5.54 8.27 1.93
N LEU A 209 -6.33 8.09 2.97
CA LEU A 209 -6.87 6.78 3.21
C LEU A 209 -7.70 6.45 1.99
N ARG A 210 -7.18 5.56 1.14
CA ARG A 210 -7.86 5.06 -0.06
C ARG A 210 -9.09 4.23 0.35
N ILE A 211 -9.85 4.73 1.34
CA ILE A 211 -11.02 4.06 1.92
C ILE A 211 -12.08 3.90 0.86
N THR A 212 -12.34 4.96 0.10
CA THR A 212 -13.31 4.97 -0.99
C THR A 212 -12.97 4.02 -2.14
N GLN A 213 -11.73 3.55 -2.22
CA GLN A 213 -11.25 2.60 -3.21
C GLN A 213 -11.26 1.17 -2.70
N THR A 214 -11.60 0.97 -1.43
CA THR A 214 -11.61 -0.35 -0.82
C THR A 214 -12.79 -1.14 -1.33
N ASN A 215 -12.51 -2.26 -2.00
CA ASN A 215 -13.53 -3.16 -2.52
C ASN A 215 -13.30 -4.56 -1.94
N PHE A 216 -14.19 -4.98 -1.04
CA PHE A 216 -14.10 -6.28 -0.36
C PHE A 216 -14.40 -7.48 -1.26
N TYR A 217 -14.95 -7.29 -2.44
CA TYR A 217 -15.06 -8.36 -3.43
C TYR A 217 -13.69 -8.74 -4.04
N GLN A 218 -12.65 -7.90 -3.87
CA GLN A 218 -11.28 -8.25 -4.23
C GLN A 218 -10.70 -9.30 -3.27
N PRO A 219 -9.79 -10.18 -3.75
CA PRO A 219 -9.18 -11.20 -2.88
C PRO A 219 -8.39 -10.65 -1.70
N LYS A 220 -7.78 -9.48 -1.88
CA LYS A 220 -7.00 -8.76 -0.84
C LYS A 220 -7.42 -7.31 -0.77
N VAL A 221 -7.47 -6.81 0.46
CA VAL A 221 -7.79 -5.43 0.81
C VAL A 221 -6.54 -4.77 1.38
N TRP A 222 -6.29 -3.51 1.06
CA TRP A 222 -5.11 -2.74 1.50
C TRP A 222 -3.77 -3.48 1.31
N GLY A 223 -3.67 -4.23 0.21
CA GLY A 223 -2.46 -4.93 -0.22
C GLY A 223 -2.23 -6.28 0.42
N SER A 224 -2.42 -6.46 1.74
CA SER A 224 -2.11 -7.70 2.45
C SER A 224 -3.32 -8.40 3.07
N LEU A 225 -4.30 -7.64 3.56
CA LEU A 225 -5.45 -8.17 4.28
C LEU A 225 -6.31 -9.07 3.40
N ILE A 226 -6.59 -10.29 3.85
CA ILE A 226 -7.35 -11.27 3.09
C ILE A 226 -8.84 -10.99 3.28
N SER A 227 -9.55 -10.75 2.19
CA SER A 227 -11.00 -10.54 2.25
C SER A 227 -11.73 -11.80 2.71
N PRO A 228 -12.70 -11.69 3.63
CA PRO A 228 -13.57 -12.81 4.01
C PRO A 228 -14.49 -13.29 2.88
N ILE A 229 -14.54 -12.56 1.76
CA ILE A 229 -15.30 -12.90 0.54
C ILE A 229 -14.36 -13.43 -0.57
N SER A 230 -13.07 -13.59 -0.28
CA SER A 230 -12.12 -14.13 -1.24
C SER A 230 -12.37 -15.62 -1.54
N ALA A 231 -11.93 -16.08 -2.71
CA ALA A 231 -12.03 -17.50 -3.08
C ALA A 231 -11.29 -18.43 -2.09
N SER A 232 -10.32 -17.91 -1.35
CA SER A 232 -9.55 -18.65 -0.33
C SER A 232 -10.10 -18.47 1.08
N ALA A 233 -11.22 -17.75 1.28
CA ALA A 233 -11.74 -17.36 2.59
C ALA A 233 -11.92 -18.56 3.55
N PHE A 234 -12.44 -19.67 3.07
CA PHE A 234 -12.61 -20.88 3.89
C PHE A 234 -11.29 -21.50 4.42
N SER A 235 -10.16 -21.16 3.83
CA SER A 235 -8.84 -21.56 4.35
C SER A 235 -8.41 -20.74 5.56
N TYR A 236 -8.94 -19.53 5.70
CA TYR A 236 -8.53 -18.56 6.71
C TYR A 236 -9.57 -18.29 7.79
N TYR A 237 -10.86 -18.42 7.44
CA TYR A 237 -11.99 -18.04 8.29
C TYR A 237 -12.93 -19.19 8.60
N THR A 238 -13.57 -19.08 9.75
CA THR A 238 -14.82 -19.80 10.09
C THR A 238 -15.97 -18.79 10.04
N PHE A 239 -17.15 -19.29 9.68
CA PHE A 239 -18.36 -18.50 9.53
C PHE A 239 -19.47 -19.11 10.38
N ALA A 240 -20.24 -18.27 11.07
CA ALA A 240 -21.40 -18.69 11.85
C ALA A 240 -22.59 -17.79 11.52
N TYR A 241 -23.76 -18.40 11.37
CA TYR A 241 -25.00 -17.67 11.12
C TYR A 241 -25.49 -17.02 12.42
N LEU A 242 -25.78 -15.72 12.37
CA LEU A 242 -26.30 -14.95 13.51
C LEU A 242 -27.80 -14.68 13.41
N GLY A 243 -28.42 -14.90 12.24
CA GLY A 243 -29.81 -14.64 11.97
C GLY A 243 -30.03 -13.75 10.75
N SER A 244 -31.31 -13.43 10.46
CA SER A 244 -31.68 -12.56 9.34
C SER A 244 -32.75 -11.55 9.70
N PHE A 245 -32.90 -10.53 8.88
CA PHE A 245 -33.97 -9.53 8.96
C PHE A 245 -34.48 -9.20 7.55
N GLN A 246 -35.67 -8.62 7.48
CA GLN A 246 -36.28 -8.16 6.22
C GLN A 246 -36.01 -6.70 5.98
N LEU A 247 -35.58 -6.37 4.76
CA LEU A 247 -35.36 -5.01 4.30
C LEU A 247 -36.04 -4.80 2.94
N ASN A 248 -37.10 -3.99 2.88
CA ASN A 248 -37.83 -3.72 1.65
C ASN A 248 -38.18 -4.99 0.83
N GLY A 249 -38.60 -6.05 1.50
CA GLY A 249 -38.94 -7.34 0.89
C GLY A 249 -37.77 -8.25 0.53
N GLN A 250 -36.53 -7.85 0.83
CA GLN A 250 -35.32 -8.66 0.67
C GLN A 250 -34.84 -9.19 2.01
N THR A 251 -34.40 -10.44 2.05
CA THR A 251 -33.79 -11.04 3.24
C THR A 251 -32.32 -10.65 3.33
N VAL A 252 -31.92 -10.10 4.47
CA VAL A 252 -30.53 -9.79 4.80
C VAL A 252 -30.07 -10.71 5.92
N SER A 253 -29.08 -11.54 5.63
CA SER A 253 -28.50 -12.49 6.57
C SER A 253 -27.21 -11.96 7.18
N LYS A 254 -27.10 -12.07 8.51
CA LYS A 254 -25.94 -11.65 9.30
C LYS A 254 -25.05 -12.83 9.62
N ILE A 255 -23.78 -12.72 9.28
CA ILE A 255 -22.78 -13.78 9.40
C ILE A 255 -21.63 -13.29 10.25
N GLN A 256 -21.24 -14.07 11.24
CA GLN A 256 -20.02 -13.84 12.00
C GLN A 256 -18.81 -14.37 11.22
N VAL A 257 -17.78 -13.56 11.15
CA VAL A 257 -16.48 -13.87 10.55
C VAL A 257 -15.45 -14.00 11.66
N ARG A 258 -14.82 -15.16 11.77
CA ARG A 258 -13.75 -15.41 12.77
C ARG A 258 -12.53 -15.98 12.07
N PRO A 259 -11.32 -15.44 12.32
CA PRO A 259 -10.10 -16.02 11.79
C PRO A 259 -9.81 -17.38 12.45
N LYS A 260 -9.35 -18.35 11.68
CA LYS A 260 -8.94 -19.67 12.18
C LYS A 260 -7.63 -19.63 12.98
N SER A 261 -6.86 -18.56 12.81
CA SER A 261 -5.61 -18.32 13.53
C SER A 261 -5.40 -16.82 13.76
N VAL A 262 -4.72 -16.46 14.82
CA VAL A 262 -4.30 -15.09 15.07
C VAL A 262 -3.32 -14.67 13.96
N SER A 263 -3.62 -13.59 13.26
CA SER A 263 -2.80 -13.08 12.16
C SER A 263 -3.08 -11.60 11.95
N SER A 264 -2.05 -10.85 11.59
CA SER A 264 -2.13 -9.42 11.30
C SER A 264 -2.83 -9.06 9.98
N ASP A 265 -3.13 -10.04 9.15
CA ASP A 265 -3.72 -9.88 7.83
C ASP A 265 -5.09 -10.56 7.68
N LEU A 266 -5.74 -10.90 8.81
CA LEU A 266 -7.08 -11.46 8.86
C LEU A 266 -8.05 -10.56 9.63
N PHE A 267 -9.29 -10.56 9.17
CA PHE A 267 -10.39 -9.83 9.77
C PHE A 267 -11.17 -10.67 10.77
N GLU A 268 -11.76 -10.03 11.77
CA GLU A 268 -12.80 -10.58 12.64
C GLU A 268 -13.98 -9.62 12.68
N GLY A 269 -15.20 -10.11 12.88
CA GLY A 269 -16.37 -9.25 13.02
C GLY A 269 -17.64 -9.84 12.39
N THR A 270 -18.45 -8.98 11.76
CA THR A 270 -19.73 -9.36 11.17
C THR A 270 -19.86 -8.86 9.74
N LEU A 271 -20.57 -9.64 8.91
CA LEU A 271 -20.91 -9.34 7.53
C LEU A 271 -22.40 -9.59 7.32
N SER A 272 -23.12 -8.61 6.78
CA SER A 272 -24.54 -8.72 6.40
C SER A 272 -24.67 -8.81 4.89
N ILE A 273 -25.40 -9.81 4.40
CA ILE A 273 -25.50 -10.21 3.00
C ILE A 273 -26.94 -10.14 2.55
N VAL A 274 -27.21 -9.52 1.40
CA VAL A 274 -28.52 -9.60 0.72
C VAL A 274 -28.61 -10.94 -0.02
N GLU A 275 -29.56 -11.81 0.36
CA GLU A 275 -29.58 -13.20 -0.10
C GLU A 275 -29.86 -13.36 -1.60
N ASP A 276 -30.77 -12.58 -2.17
CA ASP A 276 -31.15 -12.74 -3.58
C ASP A 276 -30.02 -12.42 -4.54
N THR A 277 -29.23 -11.38 -4.20
CA THR A 277 -28.16 -10.88 -5.05
C THR A 277 -26.77 -11.31 -4.58
N TRP A 278 -26.65 -11.87 -3.37
CA TRP A 278 -25.36 -12.19 -2.72
C TRP A 278 -24.43 -10.99 -2.68
N SER A 279 -25.02 -9.81 -2.41
CA SER A 279 -24.30 -8.53 -2.32
C SER A 279 -24.05 -8.16 -0.87
N ILE A 280 -23.01 -7.38 -0.64
CA ILE A 280 -22.74 -6.77 0.68
C ILE A 280 -23.86 -5.76 0.99
N TYR A 281 -24.56 -5.93 2.09
CA TYR A 281 -25.41 -4.90 2.69
C TYR A 281 -24.61 -4.00 3.62
N SER A 282 -23.91 -4.60 4.57
CA SER A 282 -23.03 -3.89 5.50
C SER A 282 -22.00 -4.85 6.10
N PHE A 283 -20.97 -4.31 6.72
CA PHE A 283 -20.08 -5.08 7.58
C PHE A 283 -19.47 -4.23 8.68
N SER A 284 -19.06 -4.90 9.76
CA SER A 284 -18.18 -4.38 10.80
C SER A 284 -17.05 -5.36 11.00
N LEU A 285 -15.88 -5.03 10.49
CA LEU A 285 -14.70 -5.88 10.51
C LEU A 285 -13.55 -5.19 11.23
N ALA A 286 -12.78 -5.95 11.98
CA ALA A 286 -11.63 -5.47 12.69
C ALA A 286 -10.40 -6.33 12.38
N PHE A 287 -9.21 -5.74 12.51
CA PHE A 287 -7.96 -6.47 12.49
C PHE A 287 -6.93 -5.80 13.40
N ARG A 288 -5.94 -6.57 13.82
CA ARG A 288 -4.84 -6.09 14.67
C ARG A 288 -3.49 -6.43 14.03
N ASN A 289 -2.57 -5.48 14.04
CA ASN A 289 -1.18 -5.71 13.66
C ASN A 289 -0.24 -5.16 14.75
N SER A 290 1.08 -5.19 14.51
CA SER A 290 2.09 -4.67 15.44
C SER A 290 2.01 -3.17 15.70
N GLN A 291 1.26 -2.43 14.90
CA GLN A 291 1.13 -0.98 14.99
C GLN A 291 -0.17 -0.54 15.68
N GLY A 292 -1.17 -1.43 15.82
CA GLY A 292 -2.42 -1.05 16.44
C GLY A 292 -3.62 -1.93 16.11
N TYR A 293 -4.79 -1.43 16.51
CA TYR A 293 -6.09 -2.04 16.29
C TYR A 293 -6.92 -1.17 15.37
N TYR A 294 -7.53 -1.79 14.36
CA TYR A 294 -8.27 -1.13 13.30
C TYR A 294 -9.66 -1.70 13.21
N THR A 295 -10.68 -0.86 13.18
CA THR A 295 -12.05 -1.25 12.84
C THR A 295 -12.46 -0.61 11.53
N PHE A 296 -13.17 -1.35 10.71
CA PHE A 296 -13.67 -0.89 9.43
C PHE A 296 -15.13 -1.28 9.27
N GLN A 297 -16.00 -0.29 9.15
CA GLN A 297 -17.42 -0.46 8.93
C GLN A 297 -17.81 0.15 7.58
N GLN A 298 -18.72 -0.52 6.88
CA GLN A 298 -19.26 -0.06 5.62
C GLN A 298 -20.77 -0.34 5.57
N GLN A 299 -21.51 0.59 5.01
CA GLN A 299 -22.92 0.43 4.71
C GLN A 299 -23.17 0.71 3.23
N ASN A 300 -24.03 -0.10 2.60
CA ASN A 300 -24.37 0.05 1.19
C ASN A 300 -25.87 0.41 1.03
N ALA A 301 -26.17 1.02 -0.12
CA ALA A 301 -27.55 1.23 -0.58
C ALA A 301 -27.67 0.82 -2.05
N LEU A 302 -28.90 0.58 -2.48
CA LEU A 302 -29.21 0.14 -3.84
C LEU A 302 -29.36 1.34 -4.77
N PHE A 303 -28.55 1.40 -5.81
CA PHE A 303 -28.60 2.42 -6.89
C PHE A 303 -28.69 1.73 -8.24
N GLN A 304 -29.74 1.97 -8.99
CA GLN A 304 -29.92 1.39 -10.33
C GLN A 304 -29.67 -0.14 -10.38
N GLY A 305 -30.12 -0.85 -9.34
CA GLY A 305 -29.94 -2.31 -9.23
C GLY A 305 -28.57 -2.77 -8.73
N VAL A 306 -27.66 -1.86 -8.39
CA VAL A 306 -26.32 -2.19 -7.86
C VAL A 306 -26.19 -1.70 -6.42
N TRP A 307 -25.63 -2.55 -5.52
CA TRP A 307 -25.37 -2.18 -4.13
C TRP A 307 -24.05 -1.41 -4.03
N MET A 308 -24.16 -0.09 -3.72
CA MET A 308 -23.01 0.82 -3.64
C MET A 308 -22.78 1.30 -2.21
N PRO A 309 -21.50 1.50 -1.82
CA PRO A 309 -21.18 2.05 -0.51
C PRO A 309 -21.69 3.48 -0.34
N ILE A 310 -22.41 3.74 0.74
CA ILE A 310 -22.87 5.11 1.10
C ILE A 310 -22.11 5.67 2.30
N ASN A 311 -21.56 4.79 3.13
CA ASN A 311 -20.83 5.19 4.32
C ASN A 311 -19.65 4.26 4.59
N TYR A 312 -18.54 4.85 4.99
CA TYR A 312 -17.37 4.18 5.53
C TYR A 312 -17.01 4.81 6.87
N ASP A 313 -16.69 3.99 7.87
CA ASP A 313 -16.22 4.40 9.16
C ASP A 313 -14.99 3.56 9.53
N VAL A 314 -13.85 4.22 9.66
CA VAL A 314 -12.57 3.57 9.97
C VAL A 314 -12.02 4.17 11.26
N ASN A 315 -11.89 3.35 12.28
CA ASN A 315 -11.27 3.75 13.54
C ASN A 315 -9.90 3.07 13.66
N VAL A 316 -8.89 3.86 14.05
CA VAL A 316 -7.49 3.46 14.16
C VAL A 316 -6.99 3.79 15.55
N ASN A 317 -6.70 2.78 16.34
CA ASN A 317 -5.98 2.91 17.60
C ASN A 317 -4.53 2.49 17.38
N PHE A 318 -3.67 3.47 17.16
CA PHE A 318 -2.26 3.26 16.89
C PHE A 318 -1.46 3.29 18.20
N GLU A 319 -0.61 2.28 18.38
CA GLU A 319 0.29 2.21 19.54
C GLU A 319 1.58 1.50 19.11
N ALA A 320 2.63 2.26 18.83
CA ALA A 320 3.92 1.71 18.42
C ALA A 320 5.08 2.61 18.84
N MET A 321 6.21 2.00 19.20
CA MET A 321 7.47 2.69 19.57
C MET A 321 7.30 3.76 20.66
N GLY A 322 6.34 3.56 21.57
CA GLY A 322 6.06 4.51 22.64
C GLY A 322 5.29 5.77 22.20
N PHE A 323 4.64 5.72 21.05
CA PHE A 323 3.74 6.73 20.54
C PHE A 323 2.33 6.14 20.44
N GLY A 324 1.34 6.81 21.06
CA GLY A 324 -0.06 6.45 21.00
C GLY A 324 -0.88 7.52 20.30
N ALA A 325 -1.82 7.09 19.44
CA ALA A 325 -2.74 7.98 18.76
C ALA A 325 -4.06 7.26 18.42
N THR A 326 -5.15 8.00 18.46
CA THR A 326 -6.46 7.54 17.98
C THR A 326 -6.92 8.41 16.84
N PHE A 327 -7.36 7.80 15.73
CA PHE A 327 -7.93 8.50 14.60
C PHE A 327 -9.19 7.79 14.12
N ARG A 328 -10.20 8.56 13.78
CA ARG A 328 -11.41 8.07 13.14
C ARG A 328 -11.62 8.80 11.82
N TYR A 329 -11.90 8.05 10.78
CA TYR A 329 -12.19 8.56 9.46
C TYR A 329 -13.57 8.11 9.04
N ILE A 330 -14.40 9.07 8.67
CA ILE A 330 -15.73 8.85 8.20
C ILE A 330 -15.81 9.36 6.77
N THR A 331 -16.39 8.58 5.89
CA THR A 331 -16.62 9.01 4.51
C THR A 331 -18.05 8.72 4.14
N GLN A 332 -18.78 9.75 3.72
CA GLN A 332 -20.11 9.61 3.12
C GLN A 332 -20.02 9.82 1.63
N VAL A 333 -20.57 8.89 0.86
CA VAL A 333 -20.58 8.95 -0.60
C VAL A 333 -22.01 9.13 -1.10
N LYS A 334 -22.19 10.10 -1.99
CA LYS A 334 -23.49 10.50 -2.53
C LYS A 334 -23.41 10.83 -4.01
N GLU A 335 -24.55 11.13 -4.62
CA GLU A 335 -24.66 11.60 -6.01
C GLU A 335 -24.06 10.59 -6.99
N TYR A 336 -24.36 9.31 -6.80
CA TYR A 336 -23.93 8.25 -7.71
C TYR A 336 -24.58 8.40 -9.09
N SER A 337 -23.73 8.42 -10.12
CA SER A 337 -24.12 8.22 -11.52
C SER A 337 -23.44 6.96 -12.01
N ILE A 338 -24.19 5.90 -12.26
CA ILE A 338 -23.67 4.56 -12.53
C ILE A 338 -23.99 4.16 -13.96
N LYS A 339 -23.00 3.64 -14.68
CA LYS A 339 -23.18 2.91 -15.92
C LYS A 339 -22.91 1.43 -15.66
N VAL A 340 -23.96 0.64 -15.63
CA VAL A 340 -23.88 -0.82 -15.44
C VAL A 340 -23.27 -1.45 -16.70
N ASN A 341 -22.44 -2.48 -16.50
CA ASN A 341 -21.87 -3.24 -17.60
C ASN A 341 -22.98 -4.08 -18.28
N PRO A 342 -23.25 -3.89 -19.58
CA PRO A 342 -24.34 -4.59 -20.27
C PRO A 342 -24.23 -6.12 -20.24
N ALA A 343 -23.03 -6.67 -20.01
CA ALA A 343 -22.82 -8.10 -19.87
C ALA A 343 -23.23 -8.67 -18.51
N TYR A 344 -23.44 -7.79 -17.50
CA TYR A 344 -23.69 -8.15 -16.09
C TYR A 344 -24.97 -7.53 -15.54
N VAL A 345 -25.91 -7.13 -16.38
CA VAL A 345 -27.18 -6.49 -15.96
C VAL A 345 -28.05 -7.47 -15.19
N VAL A 346 -28.09 -8.72 -15.67
CA VAL A 346 -28.91 -9.77 -15.02
C VAL A 346 -28.08 -10.54 -14.02
N LYS A 347 -28.59 -10.61 -12.78
CA LYS A 347 -27.94 -11.35 -11.69
C LYS A 347 -28.42 -12.80 -11.71
N PRO A 348 -27.50 -13.78 -11.84
CA PRO A 348 -27.86 -15.18 -11.90
C PRO A 348 -28.37 -15.71 -10.55
N THR A 349 -29.37 -16.58 -10.59
CA THR A 349 -29.78 -17.34 -9.42
C THR A 349 -28.81 -18.48 -9.17
N ILE A 350 -28.19 -18.51 -7.98
CA ILE A 350 -27.22 -19.53 -7.62
C ILE A 350 -27.90 -20.63 -6.80
N ILE A 351 -28.03 -21.82 -7.41
CA ILE A 351 -28.62 -22.98 -6.72
C ILE A 351 -27.64 -23.60 -5.73
N GLU A 352 -28.18 -24.15 -4.63
CA GLU A 352 -27.38 -24.93 -3.67
C GLU A 352 -27.19 -26.36 -4.19
N GLU A 353 -26.01 -26.67 -4.68
CA GLU A 353 -25.67 -27.94 -5.33
C GLU A 353 -25.87 -29.18 -4.43
N ARG A 354 -25.83 -29.00 -3.10
CA ARG A 354 -25.99 -30.09 -2.14
C ARG A 354 -27.45 -30.50 -1.93
N LEU A 355 -28.36 -29.53 -2.05
CA LEU A 355 -29.79 -29.75 -1.92
C LEU A 355 -30.40 -30.29 -3.22
N HIS A 356 -29.86 -29.89 -4.38
CA HIS A 356 -30.39 -30.17 -5.71
C HIS A 356 -29.38 -30.93 -6.59
N LYS A 357 -28.90 -32.10 -6.12
CA LYS A 357 -27.77 -32.83 -6.73
C LYS A 357 -28.00 -33.20 -8.21
N ASP A 358 -29.20 -33.70 -8.54
CA ASP A 358 -29.46 -34.17 -9.92
C ASP A 358 -29.63 -32.98 -10.86
N TRP A 359 -30.36 -31.95 -10.45
CA TRP A 359 -30.49 -30.72 -11.21
C TRP A 359 -29.11 -30.03 -11.43
N ALA A 360 -28.27 -29.97 -10.40
CA ALA A 360 -26.92 -29.45 -10.52
C ALA A 360 -26.06 -30.22 -11.54
N LYS A 361 -26.25 -31.54 -11.67
CA LYS A 361 -25.58 -32.37 -12.69
C LYS A 361 -26.02 -31.97 -14.11
N GLU A 362 -27.32 -31.77 -14.31
CA GLU A 362 -27.89 -31.36 -15.61
C GLU A 362 -27.37 -29.99 -16.01
N ILE A 363 -27.49 -28.98 -15.15
CA ILE A 363 -26.98 -27.64 -15.39
C ILE A 363 -25.49 -27.66 -15.75
N ASN A 364 -24.67 -28.47 -15.06
CA ASN A 364 -23.24 -28.55 -15.34
C ASN A 364 -22.90 -29.21 -16.66
N LYS A 365 -23.76 -30.06 -17.24
CA LYS A 365 -23.58 -30.73 -18.54
C LYS A 365 -23.92 -29.82 -19.73
N GLU A 366 -24.83 -28.87 -19.56
CA GLU A 366 -25.21 -27.96 -20.63
C GLU A 366 -24.00 -27.19 -21.19
N LYS A 367 -23.94 -27.07 -22.52
CA LYS A 367 -22.92 -26.25 -23.17
C LYS A 367 -23.25 -24.75 -23.00
N ILE A 368 -22.22 -23.93 -22.77
CA ILE A 368 -22.37 -22.48 -22.75
C ILE A 368 -22.31 -21.99 -24.21
N SER A 369 -23.48 -21.78 -24.80
CA SER A 369 -23.56 -21.28 -26.20
C SER A 369 -23.29 -19.79 -26.27
N THR A 370 -23.83 -18.99 -25.34
CA THR A 370 -23.62 -17.55 -25.24
C THR A 370 -23.46 -17.16 -23.79
N PRO A 371 -22.26 -16.75 -23.33
CA PRO A 371 -21.99 -16.47 -21.91
C PRO A 371 -22.95 -15.44 -21.31
N LYS A 372 -23.32 -14.39 -22.05
CA LYS A 372 -24.25 -13.35 -21.58
C LYS A 372 -25.66 -13.91 -21.30
N LEU A 373 -26.16 -14.77 -22.18
CA LEU A 373 -27.49 -15.40 -22.01
C LEU A 373 -27.48 -16.41 -20.86
N ALA A 374 -26.35 -17.05 -20.60
CA ALA A 374 -26.24 -18.00 -19.50
C ALA A 374 -26.41 -17.36 -18.11
N LEU A 375 -26.17 -16.05 -17.95
CA LEU A 375 -26.44 -15.34 -16.70
C LEU A 375 -27.93 -15.18 -16.39
N ASN A 376 -28.82 -15.35 -17.38
CA ASN A 376 -30.28 -15.27 -17.20
C ASN A 376 -30.90 -16.57 -16.67
N SER A 377 -30.10 -17.59 -16.36
CA SER A 377 -30.54 -18.89 -15.92
C SER A 377 -30.09 -19.19 -14.49
N GLU A 378 -30.66 -20.25 -13.93
CA GLU A 378 -30.17 -20.83 -12.70
C GLU A 378 -28.82 -21.50 -12.93
N LEU A 379 -27.85 -21.19 -12.10
CA LEU A 379 -26.48 -21.65 -12.26
C LEU A 379 -25.97 -22.36 -11.02
N THR A 380 -25.16 -23.38 -11.23
CA THR A 380 -24.27 -23.88 -10.18
C THR A 380 -23.07 -22.96 -10.02
N ARG A 381 -22.44 -22.96 -8.87
CA ARG A 381 -21.20 -22.19 -8.64
C ARG A 381 -20.08 -22.57 -9.64
N LYS A 382 -20.01 -23.85 -10.01
CA LYS A 382 -19.05 -24.35 -11.02
C LYS A 382 -19.36 -23.80 -12.42
N LYS A 383 -20.63 -23.76 -12.79
CA LYS A 383 -21.09 -23.23 -14.08
C LYS A 383 -20.87 -21.72 -14.16
N LEU A 384 -21.25 -20.98 -13.10
CA LEU A 384 -21.01 -19.54 -12.99
C LEU A 384 -19.53 -19.20 -13.19
N LYS A 385 -18.63 -19.91 -12.51
CA LYS A 385 -17.18 -19.70 -12.67
C LYS A 385 -16.71 -19.85 -14.11
N LYS A 386 -17.27 -20.81 -14.86
CA LYS A 386 -16.96 -20.99 -16.30
C LYS A 386 -17.50 -19.82 -17.14
N VAL A 387 -18.76 -19.42 -16.91
CA VAL A 387 -19.40 -18.30 -17.63
C VAL A 387 -18.60 -17.02 -17.44
N LEU A 388 -18.28 -16.67 -16.18
CA LEU A 388 -17.50 -15.48 -15.87
C LEU A 388 -16.09 -15.51 -16.48
N LYS A 389 -15.47 -16.71 -16.57
CA LYS A 389 -14.16 -16.88 -17.22
C LYS A 389 -14.23 -16.66 -18.75
N GLU A 390 -15.29 -17.12 -19.41
CA GLU A 390 -15.46 -16.87 -20.85
C GLU A 390 -15.76 -15.41 -21.15
N LEU A 391 -16.63 -14.75 -20.35
CA LEU A 391 -16.85 -13.30 -20.44
C LEU A 391 -15.55 -12.50 -20.25
N ASP A 392 -14.73 -12.89 -19.27
CA ASP A 392 -13.41 -12.26 -19.03
C ASP A 392 -12.46 -12.40 -20.22
N LYS A 393 -12.48 -13.53 -20.90
CA LYS A 393 -11.68 -13.73 -22.11
C LYS A 393 -12.17 -12.87 -23.29
N GLU A 394 -13.49 -12.69 -23.43
CA GLU A 394 -14.06 -11.82 -24.46
C GLU A 394 -13.67 -10.37 -24.23
N GLU A 395 -13.84 -9.86 -22.99
CA GLU A 395 -13.48 -8.49 -22.62
C GLU A 395 -11.98 -8.21 -22.79
N LYS A 396 -11.12 -9.18 -22.45
CA LYS A 396 -9.64 -9.02 -22.56
C LYS A 396 -9.13 -8.94 -24.00
N LYS A 397 -9.88 -9.44 -24.99
CA LYS A 397 -9.50 -9.30 -26.41
C LYS A 397 -9.51 -7.85 -26.87
N GLU A 398 -10.29 -6.99 -26.24
CA GLU A 398 -10.44 -5.58 -26.58
C GLU A 398 -9.42 -4.66 -25.88
N VAL A 399 -8.72 -5.15 -24.86
CA VAL A 399 -7.80 -4.33 -24.02
C VAL A 399 -6.35 -4.60 -24.39
N LYS A 400 -5.69 -3.61 -25.00
CA LYS A 400 -4.27 -3.71 -25.42
C LYS A 400 -3.28 -3.84 -24.24
N GLU A 401 -3.54 -3.23 -23.11
CA GLU A 401 -2.68 -3.25 -21.94
C GLU A 401 -3.51 -3.16 -20.65
N GLU A 402 -3.43 -4.17 -19.79
CA GLU A 402 -4.20 -4.24 -18.55
C GLU A 402 -3.33 -3.76 -17.37
N PHE A 403 -3.81 -2.74 -16.66
CA PHE A 403 -3.28 -2.34 -15.38
C PHE A 403 -4.06 -3.02 -14.25
N SER A 404 -3.38 -3.68 -13.33
CA SER A 404 -4.02 -4.25 -12.14
C SER A 404 -4.54 -3.16 -11.18
N SER A 405 -4.02 -1.93 -11.30
CA SER A 405 -4.51 -0.72 -10.63
C SER A 405 -4.04 0.50 -11.41
N ASP A 406 -4.94 1.42 -11.73
CA ASP A 406 -4.63 2.74 -12.31
C ASP A 406 -5.32 3.79 -11.45
N TYR A 407 -4.55 4.54 -10.66
CA TYR A 407 -5.05 5.53 -9.74
C TYR A 407 -4.44 6.90 -9.99
N THR A 408 -5.32 7.89 -10.15
CA THR A 408 -4.93 9.29 -10.30
C THR A 408 -5.56 10.11 -9.18
N PHE A 409 -4.74 10.84 -8.47
CA PHE A 409 -5.14 11.75 -7.41
C PHE A 409 -4.74 13.18 -7.79
N THR A 410 -5.72 14.09 -7.77
CA THR A 410 -5.50 15.51 -8.04
C THR A 410 -6.16 16.37 -6.99
N VAL A 411 -5.60 17.55 -6.74
CA VAL A 411 -6.15 18.53 -5.82
C VAL A 411 -6.45 19.78 -6.63
N ASP A 412 -7.68 20.28 -6.52
CA ASP A 412 -8.07 21.54 -7.14
C ASP A 412 -7.24 22.69 -6.56
N SER A 413 -6.82 23.63 -7.37
CA SER A 413 -5.99 24.76 -6.93
C SER A 413 -6.67 25.64 -5.88
N THR A 414 -8.01 25.63 -5.86
CA THR A 414 -8.85 26.40 -4.91
C THR A 414 -9.34 25.55 -3.74
N ALA A 415 -8.91 24.28 -3.64
CA ALA A 415 -9.45 23.34 -2.65
C ALA A 415 -9.29 23.82 -1.19
N SER A 416 -8.18 24.47 -0.87
CA SER A 416 -7.88 24.96 0.48
C SER A 416 -8.32 26.40 0.77
N THR A 417 -8.95 27.09 -0.20
CA THR A 417 -9.34 28.49 -0.05
C THR A 417 -10.81 28.69 0.37
N LYS A 418 -11.55 27.58 0.57
CA LYS A 418 -12.97 27.62 0.93
C LYS A 418 -13.18 28.14 2.36
N LYS A 419 -14.09 29.11 2.52
CA LYS A 419 -14.44 29.75 3.79
C LYS A 419 -15.42 28.90 4.61
N GLU A 420 -15.68 29.32 5.85
CA GLU A 420 -16.57 28.60 6.78
C GLU A 420 -18.01 28.52 6.27
N GLU A 421 -18.51 29.55 5.56
CA GLU A 421 -19.87 29.58 4.98
C GLU A 421 -20.06 28.40 4.00
N PHE A 422 -19.04 28.10 3.20
CA PHE A 422 -19.04 26.94 2.31
C PHE A 422 -19.09 25.62 3.11
N TRP A 423 -18.27 25.52 4.17
CA TRP A 423 -18.25 24.31 5.00
C TRP A 423 -19.54 24.13 5.79
N ALA A 424 -20.17 25.23 6.26
CA ALA A 424 -21.45 25.18 6.93
C ALA A 424 -22.56 24.58 6.06
N SER A 425 -22.53 24.83 4.74
CA SER A 425 -23.51 24.28 3.79
C SER A 425 -23.20 22.87 3.31
N GLU A 426 -21.92 22.50 3.19
CA GLU A 426 -21.50 21.23 2.61
C GLU A 426 -21.13 20.16 3.66
N ARG A 427 -20.96 20.56 4.91
CA ARG A 427 -20.58 19.66 6.01
C ARG A 427 -21.68 18.61 6.26
N GLN A 428 -21.32 17.35 6.11
CA GLN A 428 -22.24 16.23 6.29
C GLN A 428 -22.27 15.72 7.75
N VAL A 429 -21.25 16.03 8.54
CA VAL A 429 -21.15 15.60 9.95
C VAL A 429 -20.89 16.84 10.79
N PRO A 430 -21.80 17.25 11.70
CA PRO A 430 -21.58 18.40 12.57
C PRO A 430 -20.28 18.28 13.37
N LEU A 431 -19.57 19.38 13.55
CA LEU A 431 -18.37 19.41 14.39
C LEU A 431 -18.75 19.31 15.88
N THR A 432 -17.93 18.59 16.63
CA THR A 432 -17.97 18.65 18.10
C THR A 432 -17.30 19.93 18.62
N GLU A 433 -17.56 20.30 19.85
CA GLU A 433 -16.91 21.47 20.47
C GLU A 433 -15.37 21.36 20.47
N ALA A 434 -14.84 20.16 20.70
CA ALA A 434 -13.40 19.90 20.67
C ALA A 434 -12.79 20.11 19.28
N GLU A 435 -13.52 19.74 18.22
CA GLU A 435 -13.09 19.93 16.83
C GLU A 435 -13.13 21.40 16.44
N VAL A 436 -14.18 22.14 16.86
CA VAL A 436 -14.29 23.60 16.65
C VAL A 436 -13.13 24.31 17.33
N LYS A 437 -12.80 23.92 18.58
CA LYS A 437 -11.66 24.46 19.30
C LYS A 437 -10.35 24.16 18.59
N GLY A 438 -10.17 22.93 18.09
CA GLY A 438 -8.99 22.53 17.33
C GLY A 438 -8.78 23.37 16.05
N TYR A 439 -9.83 23.69 15.32
CA TYR A 439 -9.74 24.61 14.18
C TYR A 439 -9.39 26.04 14.58
N LYS A 440 -10.01 26.60 15.63
CA LYS A 440 -9.72 27.96 16.11
C LYS A 440 -8.25 28.10 16.56
N GLU A 441 -7.72 27.09 17.27
CA GLU A 441 -6.32 27.07 17.69
C GLU A 441 -5.37 27.04 16.49
N ALA A 442 -5.71 26.25 15.45
CA ALA A 442 -4.90 26.17 14.24
C ALA A 442 -4.95 27.44 13.40
N ASP A 443 -6.13 28.05 13.24
CA ASP A 443 -6.29 29.29 12.49
C ASP A 443 -5.46 30.44 13.12
N SER A 444 -5.38 30.50 14.46
CA SER A 444 -4.55 31.47 15.17
C SER A 444 -3.03 31.23 14.95
N LEU A 445 -2.59 29.97 14.93
CA LEU A 445 -1.21 29.59 14.64
C LEU A 445 -0.85 29.81 13.16
N TYR A 446 -1.81 29.58 12.24
CA TYR A 446 -1.62 29.77 10.80
C TYR A 446 -1.34 31.25 10.47
N VAL A 447 -2.07 32.17 11.07
CA VAL A 447 -1.83 33.63 10.91
C VAL A 447 -0.43 34.04 11.38
N GLN A 448 0.06 33.43 12.48
CA GLN A 448 1.41 33.70 12.97
C GLN A 448 2.47 33.08 12.06
N ASP A 449 2.24 31.88 11.53
CA ASP A 449 3.17 31.17 10.67
C ASP A 449 3.20 31.77 9.24
N GLU A 450 2.09 32.28 8.76
CA GLU A 450 2.01 32.98 7.46
C GLU A 450 2.76 34.32 7.49
N LYS A 451 2.65 35.09 8.58
CA LYS A 451 3.46 36.29 8.80
C LYS A 451 4.98 35.96 8.86
N LYS A 452 5.32 34.78 9.41
CA LYS A 452 6.71 34.30 9.45
C LYS A 452 7.16 33.81 8.09
N ARG A 453 6.31 33.05 7.36
CA ARG A 453 6.60 32.56 6.01
C ARG A 453 6.66 33.68 4.97
N MET A 454 5.86 34.73 5.07
CA MET A 454 6.01 35.91 4.20
C MET A 454 7.37 36.59 4.43
N LYS A 455 7.86 36.65 5.68
CA LYS A 455 9.21 37.14 5.98
C LYS A 455 10.29 36.21 5.46
N ASP A 456 10.07 34.90 5.52
CA ASP A 456 11.02 33.86 5.08
C ASP A 456 10.92 33.58 3.56
N SER A 457 9.76 33.80 2.91
CA SER A 457 9.56 33.49 1.48
C SER A 457 10.29 34.44 0.52
N ILE A 458 10.60 35.66 0.96
CA ILE A 458 11.48 36.57 0.22
C ILE A 458 12.94 36.04 0.18
N ASN A 459 13.29 35.12 1.10
CA ASN A 459 14.58 34.45 1.21
C ASN A 459 14.63 32.96 0.82
N ALA A 460 13.52 32.39 0.40
CA ALA A 460 13.29 30.92 0.37
C ALA A 460 13.41 30.23 -0.99
N LEU A 461 14.17 30.76 -1.92
CA LEU A 461 14.85 29.87 -2.87
C LEU A 461 15.99 29.19 -2.10
N PRO A 462 16.06 27.84 -2.10
CA PRO A 462 17.16 27.15 -1.43
C PRO A 462 18.47 27.54 -2.11
N ARG A 463 19.10 28.61 -1.62
CA ARG A 463 20.41 29.04 -2.09
C ARG A 463 21.45 28.11 -1.51
N PHE A 464 22.27 27.53 -2.37
CA PHE A 464 23.44 26.78 -1.97
C PHE A 464 24.36 27.69 -1.16
N ARG A 465 24.70 27.26 0.05
CA ARG A 465 25.71 27.90 0.91
C ARG A 465 26.93 26.98 0.95
N TYR A 466 28.13 27.51 0.93
CA TYR A 466 29.36 26.70 1.00
C TYR A 466 29.38 25.75 2.21
N GLY A 467 28.79 26.13 3.35
CA GLY A 467 28.62 25.27 4.52
C GLY A 467 27.69 24.09 4.31
N ASP A 468 26.82 24.10 3.29
CA ASP A 468 25.92 23.02 2.96
C ASP A 468 26.67 21.80 2.39
N ILE A 469 27.92 21.99 1.94
CA ILE A 469 28.82 20.89 1.60
C ILE A 469 29.03 19.95 2.79
N PHE A 470 28.91 20.43 4.02
CA PHE A 470 29.07 19.62 5.26
C PHE A 470 27.76 19.06 5.83
N SER A 471 26.62 19.32 5.20
CA SER A 471 25.30 18.85 5.64
C SER A 471 24.66 17.88 4.66
N VAL A 472 23.76 17.00 5.14
CA VAL A 472 22.89 16.18 4.27
C VAL A 472 21.77 17.08 3.77
N ARG A 473 21.76 17.37 2.48
CA ARG A 473 20.73 18.23 1.89
C ARG A 473 20.28 17.77 0.52
N THR A 474 19.03 18.05 0.23
CA THR A 474 18.45 17.92 -1.10
C THR A 474 17.83 19.25 -1.50
N TYR A 475 18.25 19.74 -2.64
CA TYR A 475 17.72 20.93 -3.29
C TYR A 475 16.81 20.49 -4.42
N SER A 476 15.57 20.96 -4.44
CA SER A 476 14.61 20.64 -5.50
C SER A 476 14.12 21.94 -6.14
N TYR A 477 14.28 22.03 -7.44
CA TYR A 477 13.85 23.17 -8.26
C TYR A 477 12.84 22.65 -9.27
N GLY A 478 11.61 23.11 -9.18
CA GLY A 478 10.51 22.69 -10.05
C GLY A 478 9.22 22.39 -9.27
N GLN A 479 8.20 22.01 -9.99
CA GLN A 479 6.87 21.76 -9.43
C GLN A 479 6.39 20.33 -9.73
N LYS A 480 5.58 19.75 -8.84
CA LYS A 480 4.90 18.46 -9.04
C LYS A 480 5.85 17.29 -9.40
N GLY A 481 7.07 17.28 -8.88
CA GLY A 481 8.04 16.20 -9.15
C GLY A 481 8.78 16.33 -10.47
N LEU A 482 8.58 17.43 -11.22
CA LEU A 482 9.34 17.80 -12.41
C LEU A 482 10.43 18.79 -12.06
N GLY A 483 11.48 18.88 -12.87
CA GLY A 483 12.58 19.83 -12.70
C GLY A 483 13.85 19.22 -12.11
N ALA A 484 14.71 20.07 -11.60
CA ALA A 484 16.04 19.70 -11.12
C ALA A 484 16.03 19.32 -9.63
N ARG A 485 16.78 18.29 -9.29
CA ARG A 485 17.05 17.86 -7.91
C ARG A 485 18.53 17.61 -7.73
N LEU A 486 19.15 18.31 -6.78
CA LEU A 486 20.52 18.09 -6.34
C LEU A 486 20.50 17.49 -4.93
N SER A 487 21.10 16.34 -4.73
CA SER A 487 21.21 15.67 -3.44
C SER A 487 22.65 15.52 -3.02
N VAL A 488 22.97 15.92 -1.81
CA VAL A 488 24.30 15.78 -1.20
C VAL A 488 24.16 14.82 -0.03
N SER A 489 24.89 13.68 -0.06
CA SER A 489 24.83 12.64 1.00
C SER A 489 25.52 13.13 2.28
N GLY A 490 25.33 12.39 3.37
CA GLY A 490 26.16 12.47 4.55
C GLY A 490 27.57 11.94 4.29
N PHE A 491 28.47 12.19 5.23
CA PHE A 491 29.78 11.57 5.21
C PHE A 491 29.65 10.05 5.37
N GLN A 492 30.33 9.33 4.51
CA GLN A 492 30.47 7.87 4.59
C GLN A 492 31.84 7.59 5.23
N SER A 493 31.84 7.08 6.44
CA SER A 493 33.06 6.72 7.14
C SER A 493 33.24 5.21 7.13
N GLY A 494 34.46 4.73 7.03
CA GLY A 494 34.84 3.33 7.08
C GLY A 494 36.15 3.15 7.84
N TYR A 495 36.37 1.92 8.32
CA TYR A 495 37.65 1.48 8.84
C TYR A 495 37.86 0.02 8.50
N ASN A 496 39.02 -0.29 7.92
CA ASN A 496 39.43 -1.64 7.59
C ASN A 496 40.98 -1.71 7.53
N ALA A 497 41.51 -2.92 7.51
CA ALA A 497 42.96 -3.13 7.54
C ALA A 497 43.67 -2.56 6.28
N VAL A 498 43.03 -2.52 5.14
CA VAL A 498 43.62 -2.06 3.88
C VAL A 498 43.67 -0.56 3.79
N ASP A 499 42.53 0.11 3.98
CA ASP A 499 42.40 1.57 3.80
C ASP A 499 42.73 2.37 5.06
N GLY A 500 42.73 1.69 6.25
CA GLY A 500 42.65 2.35 7.54
C GLY A 500 41.31 3.08 7.69
N ALA A 501 41.33 4.26 8.29
CA ALA A 501 40.19 5.15 8.27
C ALA A 501 39.93 5.64 6.84
N SER A 502 38.67 5.77 6.50
CA SER A 502 38.25 6.33 5.21
C SER A 502 37.07 7.26 5.38
N LEU A 503 37.02 8.31 4.55
CA LEU A 503 35.94 9.29 4.52
C LEU A 503 35.53 9.59 3.09
N GLY A 504 34.25 9.45 2.82
CA GLY A 504 33.70 9.64 1.48
C GLY A 504 32.42 10.45 1.47
N ARG A 505 32.00 10.83 0.27
CA ARG A 505 30.77 11.56 0.03
C ARG A 505 30.26 11.37 -1.39
N SER A 506 28.93 11.46 -1.57
CA SER A 506 28.31 11.45 -2.89
C SER A 506 27.46 12.69 -3.14
N VAL A 507 27.40 13.08 -4.40
CA VAL A 507 26.58 14.16 -4.93
C VAL A 507 25.85 13.61 -6.14
N ASP A 508 24.52 13.75 -6.16
CA ASP A 508 23.66 13.27 -7.21
C ASP A 508 22.81 14.41 -7.75
N TYR A 509 22.76 14.56 -9.06
CA TYR A 509 21.91 15.51 -9.77
C TYR A 509 20.93 14.74 -10.65
N ARG A 510 19.64 15.13 -10.61
CA ARG A 510 18.59 14.57 -11.45
C ARG A 510 17.73 15.68 -12.04
N TYR A 511 17.49 15.61 -13.35
CA TYR A 511 16.54 16.46 -14.05
C TYR A 511 15.39 15.63 -14.60
N THR A 512 14.20 15.78 -14.00
CA THR A 512 12.98 15.09 -14.38
C THR A 512 12.18 15.98 -15.33
N TYR A 513 12.07 15.59 -16.60
CA TYR A 513 11.39 16.36 -17.63
C TYR A 513 9.96 15.87 -17.89
N LYS A 514 9.66 14.63 -17.51
CA LYS A 514 8.33 14.01 -17.52
C LYS A 514 8.24 13.07 -16.33
N LEU A 515 7.04 12.81 -15.81
CA LEU A 515 6.86 11.87 -14.71
C LEU A 515 7.53 10.54 -15.04
N ALA A 516 8.42 10.08 -14.17
CA ALA A 516 9.24 8.88 -14.29
C ALA A 516 10.38 8.93 -15.35
N ASP A 517 10.45 9.95 -16.19
CA ASP A 517 11.48 10.11 -17.21
C ASP A 517 12.48 11.20 -16.78
N TYR A 518 13.76 10.85 -16.71
CA TYR A 518 14.77 11.77 -16.20
C TYR A 518 16.16 11.52 -16.78
N TRP A 519 17.00 12.55 -16.67
CA TRP A 519 18.43 12.47 -16.77
C TRP A 519 19.02 12.55 -15.37
N GLY A 520 20.01 11.72 -15.08
CA GLY A 520 20.72 11.71 -13.81
C GLY A 520 22.23 11.70 -14.02
N THR A 521 22.95 12.32 -13.13
CA THR A 521 24.42 12.20 -13.04
C THR A 521 24.81 12.27 -11.57
N GLY A 522 25.89 11.63 -11.22
CA GLY A 522 26.39 11.68 -9.86
C GLY A 522 27.85 11.31 -9.76
N MET A 523 28.40 11.64 -8.62
CA MET A 523 29.79 11.40 -8.27
C MET A 523 29.85 10.89 -6.83
N ASN A 524 30.65 9.86 -6.62
CA ASN A 524 31.08 9.39 -5.30
C ASN A 524 32.60 9.55 -5.22
N ILE A 525 33.11 10.09 -4.11
CA ILE A 525 34.52 10.24 -3.83
C ILE A 525 34.80 9.83 -2.39
N GLN A 526 35.89 9.09 -2.17
CA GLN A 526 36.35 8.61 -0.89
C GLN A 526 37.88 8.67 -0.79
N TYR A 527 38.39 9.10 0.34
CA TYR A 527 39.80 9.09 0.67
C TYR A 527 40.10 8.04 1.73
N ALA A 528 41.10 7.21 1.47
CA ALA A 528 41.62 6.18 2.38
C ALA A 528 42.92 6.74 3.02
N PHE A 529 42.86 6.96 4.34
CA PHE A 529 43.96 7.72 5.01
C PHE A 529 45.23 6.92 5.12
N SER A 530 45.20 5.66 5.47
CA SER A 530 46.40 4.82 5.66
C SER A 530 47.01 4.39 4.33
N ARG A 531 46.18 4.10 3.35
CA ARG A 531 46.61 3.80 1.98
C ARG A 531 47.03 5.07 1.19
N LYS A 532 46.62 6.25 1.65
CA LYS A 532 46.88 7.56 0.99
C LYS A 532 46.36 7.61 -0.45
N ALA A 533 45.17 7.06 -0.67
CA ALA A 533 44.62 6.92 -2.01
C ALA A 533 43.18 7.43 -2.11
N TRP A 534 42.86 8.00 -3.27
CA TRP A 534 41.50 8.38 -3.65
C TRP A 534 40.79 7.24 -4.38
N ASN A 535 39.57 6.99 -4.02
CA ASN A 535 38.64 6.16 -4.77
C ASN A 535 37.43 7.01 -5.14
N GLY A 536 36.80 6.69 -6.23
CA GLY A 536 35.57 7.37 -6.61
C GLY A 536 35.07 6.92 -7.97
N SER A 537 33.82 7.23 -8.22
CA SER A 537 33.16 6.92 -9.47
C SER A 537 32.22 8.05 -9.87
N VAL A 538 32.04 8.20 -11.17
CA VAL A 538 31.06 9.09 -11.77
C VAL A 538 30.09 8.27 -12.60
N TYR A 539 28.86 8.74 -12.73
CA TYR A 539 27.91 8.12 -13.62
C TYR A 539 27.02 9.16 -14.33
N ALA A 540 26.54 8.78 -15.49
CA ALA A 540 25.46 9.47 -16.20
C ALA A 540 24.39 8.44 -16.57
N GLU A 541 23.13 8.77 -16.34
CA GLU A 541 22.02 7.87 -16.62
C GLU A 541 20.87 8.60 -17.31
N ARG A 542 20.13 7.86 -18.08
CA ARG A 542 18.85 8.28 -18.63
C ARG A 542 17.81 7.21 -18.37
N ASN A 543 16.63 7.63 -17.91
CA ASN A 543 15.47 6.79 -17.75
C ASN A 543 14.33 7.39 -18.59
N TRP A 544 13.63 6.56 -19.37
CA TRP A 544 12.58 7.01 -20.27
C TRP A 544 11.53 5.94 -20.50
N ASP A 545 10.48 6.29 -21.26
CA ASP A 545 9.34 5.42 -21.57
C ASP A 545 8.64 4.92 -20.28
N GLU A 546 8.37 5.85 -19.36
CA GLU A 546 7.73 5.58 -18.08
C GLU A 546 8.44 4.47 -17.28
N ASN A 547 9.76 4.54 -17.14
CA ASN A 547 10.63 3.56 -16.48
C ASN A 547 10.77 2.21 -17.21
N ARG A 548 10.39 2.09 -18.45
CA ARG A 548 10.61 0.84 -19.20
C ARG A 548 12.03 0.69 -19.68
N GLN A 549 12.71 1.79 -19.95
CA GLN A 549 14.06 1.77 -20.48
C GLN A 549 15.00 2.62 -19.61
N SER A 550 16.19 2.11 -19.39
CA SER A 550 17.25 2.83 -18.71
C SER A 550 18.61 2.51 -19.32
N ILE A 551 19.44 3.54 -19.43
CA ILE A 551 20.85 3.40 -19.77
C ILE A 551 21.68 4.14 -18.73
N ARG A 552 22.80 3.54 -18.32
CA ARG A 552 23.76 4.15 -17.41
C ARG A 552 25.18 3.91 -17.90
N PHE A 553 25.95 4.96 -17.94
CA PHE A 553 27.40 4.91 -18.11
C PHE A 553 28.05 5.28 -16.78
N SER A 554 29.04 4.51 -16.38
CA SER A 554 29.79 4.78 -15.15
C SER A 554 31.25 4.47 -15.34
N ALA A 555 32.12 5.25 -14.68
CA ALA A 555 33.56 5.05 -14.70
C ALA A 555 34.15 5.44 -13.35
N GLY A 556 35.22 4.80 -12.94
CA GLY A 556 35.87 5.13 -11.69
C GLY A 556 36.78 4.04 -11.15
N SER A 557 37.14 4.26 -9.90
CA SER A 557 38.02 3.42 -9.10
C SER A 557 37.32 3.05 -7.81
N SER A 558 37.23 1.76 -7.49
CA SER A 558 36.51 1.23 -6.33
C SER A 558 37.30 0.12 -5.63
N VAL A 559 37.18 0.07 -4.31
CA VAL A 559 37.69 -1.03 -3.50
C VAL A 559 36.53 -1.98 -3.21
N LEU A 560 36.65 -3.23 -3.61
CA LEU A 560 35.59 -4.23 -3.55
C LEU A 560 36.05 -5.46 -2.77
N GLN A 561 35.09 -6.23 -2.23
CA GLN A 561 35.39 -7.51 -1.60
C GLN A 561 35.76 -8.57 -2.64
N ILE A 562 36.74 -9.43 -2.32
CA ILE A 562 37.13 -10.58 -3.14
C ILE A 562 35.93 -11.50 -3.37
N ASN A 563 35.14 -11.73 -2.32
CA ASN A 563 33.86 -12.43 -2.45
C ASN A 563 32.79 -11.47 -2.97
N ASN A 564 32.39 -11.65 -4.22
CA ASN A 564 31.41 -10.82 -4.91
C ASN A 564 29.97 -10.90 -4.34
N THR A 565 29.71 -11.80 -3.38
CA THR A 565 28.44 -11.84 -2.66
C THR A 565 28.37 -10.85 -1.49
N GLU A 566 29.47 -10.13 -1.22
CA GLU A 566 29.63 -9.16 -0.13
C GLU A 566 29.09 -9.70 1.22
N PRO A 567 29.73 -10.74 1.77
CA PRO A 567 29.21 -11.47 2.91
C PRO A 567 29.09 -10.62 4.18
N ILE A 568 29.92 -9.58 4.33
CA ILE A 568 29.89 -8.66 5.46
C ILE A 568 29.78 -7.21 4.99
N SER A 569 28.94 -6.43 5.65
CA SER A 569 28.82 -5.00 5.34
C SER A 569 30.02 -4.21 5.92
N SER A 570 30.42 -3.15 5.22
CA SER A 570 31.50 -2.26 5.69
C SER A 570 31.22 -1.64 7.06
N SER A 571 29.94 -1.37 7.38
CA SER A 571 29.53 -0.82 8.69
C SER A 571 29.69 -1.83 9.84
N VAL A 572 29.39 -3.09 9.59
CA VAL A 572 29.59 -4.15 10.59
C VAL A 572 31.09 -4.39 10.77
N ASN A 573 31.86 -4.49 9.68
CA ASN A 573 33.31 -4.64 9.75
C ASN A 573 33.98 -3.46 10.48
N LEU A 574 33.50 -2.22 10.28
CA LEU A 574 33.97 -1.04 11.00
C LEU A 574 33.98 -1.26 12.52
N ILE A 575 32.85 -1.77 13.07
CA ILE A 575 32.72 -2.03 14.51
C ILE A 575 33.73 -3.08 14.95
N TYR A 576 33.80 -4.21 14.24
CA TYR A 576 34.70 -5.30 14.59
C TYR A 576 36.17 -4.91 14.45
N ALA A 577 36.54 -4.16 13.40
CA ALA A 577 37.91 -3.73 13.19
C ALA A 577 38.36 -2.68 14.23
N LEU A 578 37.51 -1.71 14.58
CA LEU A 578 37.85 -0.68 15.57
C LEU A 578 37.93 -1.24 17.01
N PHE A 579 36.90 -2.00 17.43
CA PHE A 579 36.71 -2.36 18.84
C PHE A 579 37.23 -3.76 19.20
N PHE A 580 37.40 -4.67 18.22
CA PHE A 580 37.80 -6.07 18.49
C PHE A 580 39.06 -6.48 17.76
N SER A 581 39.70 -5.56 17.00
CA SER A 581 40.85 -5.87 16.11
C SER A 581 40.60 -7.08 15.21
N GLN A 582 39.38 -7.18 14.66
CA GLN A 582 38.97 -8.24 13.74
C GLN A 582 38.53 -7.59 12.42
N ASN A 583 39.31 -7.84 11.36
CA ASN A 583 38.99 -7.36 10.02
C ASN A 583 38.59 -8.53 9.16
N TYR A 584 37.29 -8.60 8.82
CA TYR A 584 36.73 -9.65 7.99
C TYR A 584 36.73 -9.30 6.50
N LEU A 585 37.01 -8.04 6.14
CA LEU A 585 37.04 -7.63 4.73
C LEU A 585 38.33 -8.10 4.07
N LYS A 586 38.20 -8.78 2.93
CA LYS A 586 39.27 -9.11 1.98
C LYS A 586 38.99 -8.31 0.71
N LEU A 587 39.90 -7.41 0.35
CA LEU A 587 39.63 -6.34 -0.59
C LEU A 587 40.61 -6.33 -1.78
N TYR A 588 40.11 -5.87 -2.94
CA TYR A 588 40.93 -5.62 -4.12
C TYR A 588 40.51 -4.28 -4.78
N GLN A 589 41.40 -3.70 -5.57
CA GLN A 589 41.16 -2.49 -6.34
C GLN A 589 40.57 -2.85 -7.71
N LYS A 590 39.55 -2.11 -8.13
CA LYS A 590 38.95 -2.19 -9.47
C LYS A 590 38.83 -0.80 -10.08
N ASP A 591 39.49 -0.58 -11.22
CA ASP A 591 39.30 0.59 -12.08
C ASP A 591 38.40 0.13 -13.24
N PHE A 592 37.35 0.87 -13.56
CA PHE A 592 36.36 0.41 -14.52
C PHE A 592 35.74 1.50 -15.35
N ILE A 593 35.28 1.08 -16.54
CA ILE A 593 34.31 1.82 -17.39
C ILE A 593 33.20 0.84 -17.72
N GLN A 594 31.96 1.23 -17.47
CA GLN A 594 30.80 0.34 -17.58
C GLN A 594 29.66 1.04 -18.33
N ALA A 595 29.02 0.30 -19.23
CA ALA A 595 27.74 0.66 -19.84
C ALA A 595 26.69 -0.39 -19.40
N PHE A 596 25.57 0.08 -18.89
CA PHE A 596 24.42 -0.74 -18.51
C PHE A 596 23.20 -0.28 -19.28
N TYR A 597 22.44 -1.24 -19.85
CA TYR A 597 21.16 -0.99 -20.48
C TYR A 597 20.11 -1.98 -19.96
N SER A 598 18.91 -1.51 -19.69
CA SER A 598 17.78 -2.36 -19.28
C SER A 598 16.52 -1.97 -20.04
N TYR A 599 15.80 -2.97 -20.51
CA TYR A 599 14.52 -2.82 -21.21
C TYR A 599 13.45 -3.76 -20.66
N GLN A 600 12.36 -3.20 -20.16
CA GLN A 600 11.18 -3.93 -19.78
C GLN A 600 10.25 -4.08 -21.01
N LEU A 601 10.37 -5.20 -21.70
CA LEU A 601 9.61 -5.48 -22.94
C LEU A 601 8.09 -5.40 -22.71
N ASN A 602 7.62 -6.03 -21.64
CA ASN A 602 6.23 -5.99 -21.17
C ASN A 602 6.20 -6.25 -19.66
N SER A 603 5.04 -6.43 -19.04
CA SER A 603 4.96 -6.69 -17.60
C SER A 603 5.71 -7.96 -17.18
N LYS A 604 5.91 -8.93 -18.05
CA LYS A 604 6.48 -10.25 -17.74
C LYS A 604 7.97 -10.36 -18.03
N TRP A 605 8.47 -9.69 -19.07
CA TRP A 605 9.82 -9.86 -19.59
C TRP A 605 10.67 -8.60 -19.44
N ASN A 606 11.87 -8.78 -18.90
CA ASN A 606 12.92 -7.75 -18.84
C ASN A 606 14.23 -8.32 -19.37
N VAL A 607 14.92 -7.54 -20.18
CA VAL A 607 16.26 -7.82 -20.66
C VAL A 607 17.20 -6.72 -20.14
N ALA A 608 18.33 -7.11 -19.61
CA ALA A 608 19.37 -6.15 -19.22
C ALA A 608 20.74 -6.63 -19.75
N SER A 609 21.55 -5.69 -20.14
CA SER A 609 22.92 -5.94 -20.61
C SER A 609 23.90 -5.04 -19.87
N THR A 610 25.04 -5.57 -19.54
CA THR A 610 26.17 -4.83 -18.95
C THR A 610 27.41 -5.11 -19.78
N LEU A 611 28.15 -4.07 -20.14
CA LEU A 611 29.47 -4.16 -20.71
C LEU A 611 30.41 -3.36 -19.82
N GLU A 612 31.45 -4.03 -19.28
CA GLU A 612 32.42 -3.42 -18.36
C GLU A 612 33.84 -3.77 -18.79
N TYR A 613 34.64 -2.74 -19.03
CA TYR A 613 36.08 -2.90 -19.06
C TYR A 613 36.63 -2.62 -17.67
N ARG A 614 37.45 -3.51 -17.14
CA ARG A 614 37.95 -3.43 -15.77
C ARG A 614 39.42 -3.81 -15.68
N ASN A 615 40.17 -3.04 -14.87
CA ASN A 615 41.52 -3.37 -14.40
C ASN A 615 41.44 -3.70 -12.93
N ARG A 616 42.03 -4.81 -12.51
CA ARG A 616 42.00 -5.29 -11.13
C ARG A 616 43.41 -5.46 -10.60
N SER A 617 43.62 -5.07 -9.33
CA SER A 617 44.88 -5.25 -8.64
C SER A 617 44.66 -5.65 -7.18
N SER A 618 45.57 -6.45 -6.65
CA SER A 618 45.55 -6.85 -5.25
C SER A 618 45.89 -5.69 -4.34
N LEU A 619 45.36 -5.69 -3.13
CA LEU A 619 45.66 -4.75 -2.07
C LEU A 619 46.28 -5.45 -0.88
N VAL A 620 47.10 -4.75 -0.14
CA VAL A 620 47.74 -5.21 1.11
C VAL A 620 47.27 -4.40 2.30
N ASN A 621 47.37 -4.94 3.50
CA ASN A 621 47.06 -4.22 4.71
C ASN A 621 48.05 -3.04 4.91
N HIS A 622 47.53 -1.88 5.25
CA HIS A 622 48.31 -0.71 5.68
C HIS A 622 48.15 -0.44 7.18
N GLU A 623 47.16 -1.10 7.82
CA GLU A 623 46.98 -1.11 9.25
C GLU A 623 47.23 -2.53 9.78
N SER A 624 47.93 -2.62 10.93
CA SER A 624 48.28 -3.90 11.54
C SER A 624 47.25 -4.31 12.62
N ASN A 625 46.56 -3.39 13.23
CA ASN A 625 45.62 -3.63 14.34
C ASN A 625 44.49 -2.59 14.43
N GLY A 626 43.55 -2.84 15.31
CA GLY A 626 42.41 -1.93 15.55
C GLY A 626 42.82 -0.67 16.33
N PHE A 627 41.93 0.31 16.38
CA PHE A 627 42.17 1.57 17.04
C PHE A 627 42.20 1.46 18.57
N PHE A 628 41.26 0.70 19.15
CA PHE A 628 41.10 0.59 20.61
C PHE A 628 41.87 -0.59 21.23
N PHE A 629 41.98 -1.71 20.52
CA PHE A 629 42.66 -2.91 21.02
C PHE A 629 43.81 -3.26 20.09
N LYS A 630 45.04 -3.05 20.53
CA LYS A 630 46.25 -3.19 19.71
C LYS A 630 46.97 -4.53 19.84
N GLU A 631 46.52 -5.39 20.73
CA GLU A 631 47.16 -6.67 21.02
C GLU A 631 47.00 -7.72 19.92
N ARG A 632 45.92 -7.60 19.14
CA ARG A 632 45.62 -8.52 18.03
C ARG A 632 45.96 -7.90 16.70
N ILE A 633 46.76 -8.62 15.91
CA ILE A 633 47.13 -8.24 14.55
C ILE A 633 46.01 -8.67 13.58
N PHE A 634 45.68 -7.85 12.62
CA PHE A 634 44.74 -8.19 11.54
C PHE A 634 45.29 -9.30 10.67
N ASP A 635 44.41 -10.25 10.28
CA ASP A 635 44.74 -11.25 9.27
C ASP A 635 45.06 -10.59 7.94
N SER A 636 45.95 -11.24 7.15
CA SER A 636 46.32 -10.73 5.81
C SER A 636 45.11 -10.49 4.93
N ASN A 637 45.19 -9.54 4.01
CA ASN A 637 44.07 -9.20 3.10
C ASN A 637 43.72 -10.30 2.09
N GLY A 638 44.51 -11.40 2.05
CA GLY A 638 44.36 -12.53 1.11
C GLY A 638 45.56 -12.65 0.19
N ASP A 639 45.45 -13.53 -0.80
CA ASP A 639 46.54 -13.81 -1.73
C ASP A 639 46.73 -12.63 -2.69
N VAL A 640 48.00 -12.33 -2.97
CA VAL A 640 48.40 -11.32 -3.96
C VAL A 640 48.25 -11.97 -5.35
N PHE A 641 47.58 -11.29 -6.24
CA PHE A 641 47.44 -11.69 -7.65
C PHE A 641 48.01 -10.59 -8.57
N ALA A 642 48.46 -10.99 -9.75
CA ALA A 642 48.96 -10.05 -10.74
C ALA A 642 47.88 -9.09 -11.24
N ALA A 643 48.22 -7.82 -11.44
CA ALA A 643 47.31 -6.87 -12.06
C ALA A 643 46.83 -7.40 -13.42
N ASN A 644 45.55 -7.26 -13.69
CA ASN A 644 44.94 -7.85 -14.88
C ASN A 644 43.80 -6.99 -15.43
N SER A 645 43.54 -7.19 -16.72
CA SER A 645 42.52 -6.48 -17.47
C SER A 645 41.49 -7.44 -18.05
N GLN A 646 40.22 -7.07 -17.98
CA GLN A 646 39.15 -7.88 -18.54
C GLN A 646 38.06 -7.00 -19.18
N LEU A 647 37.45 -7.54 -20.25
CA LEU A 647 36.18 -7.04 -20.79
C LEU A 647 35.08 -8.03 -20.40
N LEU A 648 34.18 -7.59 -19.52
CA LEU A 648 33.04 -8.38 -19.03
C LEU A 648 31.77 -7.97 -19.77
N SER A 649 31.10 -8.95 -20.37
CA SER A 649 29.77 -8.80 -20.94
C SER A 649 28.79 -9.68 -20.19
N THR A 650 27.67 -9.11 -19.73
CA THR A 650 26.60 -9.85 -19.05
C THR A 650 25.26 -9.57 -19.73
N ILE A 651 24.53 -10.62 -20.05
CA ILE A 651 23.13 -10.52 -20.52
C ILE A 651 22.25 -11.22 -19.48
N ARG A 652 21.25 -10.48 -19.00
CA ARG A 652 20.28 -10.97 -18.02
C ARG A 652 18.88 -10.96 -18.62
N LEU A 653 18.22 -12.12 -18.57
CA LEU A 653 16.83 -12.28 -18.92
C LEU A 653 16.01 -12.59 -17.65
N ARG A 654 15.00 -11.78 -17.39
CA ARG A 654 14.06 -11.98 -16.27
C ARG A 654 12.67 -12.23 -16.79
N TYR A 655 12.06 -13.33 -16.33
CA TYR A 655 10.68 -13.70 -16.65
C TYR A 655 9.83 -13.79 -15.38
N GLN A 656 8.71 -13.10 -15.36
CA GLN A 656 7.76 -13.01 -14.25
C GLN A 656 6.34 -13.23 -14.77
N PRO A 657 5.84 -14.47 -14.88
CA PRO A 657 4.60 -14.79 -15.57
C PRO A 657 3.35 -14.12 -14.99
N MET A 658 3.36 -13.83 -13.69
CA MET A 658 2.24 -13.21 -12.98
C MET A 658 2.42 -11.72 -12.73
N ALA A 659 3.48 -11.12 -13.26
CA ALA A 659 3.70 -9.69 -13.10
C ALA A 659 2.68 -8.86 -13.89
N SER A 660 2.25 -7.77 -13.30
CA SER A 660 1.28 -6.84 -13.86
C SER A 660 1.74 -5.40 -13.67
N TRP A 661 1.24 -4.52 -14.53
CA TRP A 661 1.45 -3.09 -14.39
C TRP A 661 0.51 -2.49 -13.36
N ARG A 662 1.03 -1.56 -12.57
CA ARG A 662 0.26 -0.61 -11.75
C ARG A 662 0.61 0.79 -12.19
N ARG A 663 -0.37 1.70 -12.19
CA ARG A 663 -0.15 3.12 -12.46
C ARG A 663 -0.61 3.94 -11.26
N PHE A 664 0.21 4.89 -10.86
CA PHE A 664 -0.10 5.84 -9.79
C PHE A 664 0.31 7.25 -10.23
N ASN A 665 -0.66 8.17 -10.32
CA ASN A 665 -0.46 9.54 -10.81
C ASN A 665 0.35 9.59 -12.13
N GLY A 666 0.01 8.71 -13.07
CA GLY A 666 0.68 8.62 -14.36
C GLY A 666 2.02 7.86 -14.35
N VAL A 667 2.53 7.47 -13.18
CA VAL A 667 3.78 6.69 -13.06
C VAL A 667 3.49 5.21 -13.08
N ARG A 668 4.04 4.51 -14.05
CA ARG A 668 3.95 3.05 -14.21
C ARG A 668 4.92 2.36 -13.24
N ARG A 669 4.47 1.30 -12.59
CA ARG A 669 5.26 0.42 -11.71
C ARG A 669 4.94 -1.04 -11.97
N LEU A 670 5.96 -1.88 -11.95
CA LEU A 670 5.79 -3.33 -12.03
C LEU A 670 5.44 -3.90 -10.66
N SER A 671 4.47 -4.82 -10.61
CA SER A 671 4.12 -5.60 -9.43
C SER A 671 4.17 -7.09 -9.75
N ASN A 672 4.87 -7.87 -8.93
CA ASN A 672 4.94 -9.35 -9.01
C ASN A 672 4.87 -9.93 -7.59
N GLU A 673 3.76 -9.69 -6.91
CA GLU A 673 3.63 -10.04 -5.49
C GLU A 673 3.46 -11.55 -5.24
N LEU A 674 2.95 -12.30 -6.19
CA LEU A 674 2.53 -13.70 -6.01
C LEU A 674 3.20 -14.67 -6.97
N GLY A 675 3.87 -14.18 -8.00
CA GLY A 675 4.40 -15.00 -9.07
C GLY A 675 5.84 -15.42 -8.87
N PRO A 676 6.25 -16.55 -9.49
CA PRO A 676 7.65 -16.91 -9.56
C PRO A 676 8.43 -15.91 -10.40
N THR A 677 9.69 -15.74 -10.04
CA THR A 677 10.68 -14.99 -10.81
C THR A 677 11.73 -15.95 -11.33
N PHE A 678 11.89 -15.98 -12.64
CA PHE A 678 12.92 -16.73 -13.34
C PHE A 678 14.00 -15.75 -13.82
N LEU A 679 15.27 -16.04 -13.52
CA LEU A 679 16.42 -15.29 -13.99
C LEU A 679 17.34 -16.22 -14.76
N LEU A 680 17.80 -15.78 -15.91
CA LEU A 680 18.86 -16.40 -16.69
C LEU A 680 19.93 -15.34 -16.91
N ASN A 681 21.18 -15.64 -16.58
CA ASN A 681 22.31 -14.76 -16.88
C ASN A 681 23.34 -15.53 -17.70
N VAL A 682 23.83 -14.87 -18.74
CA VAL A 682 24.97 -15.28 -19.53
C VAL A 682 26.07 -14.25 -19.29
N GLU A 683 27.23 -14.72 -18.87
CA GLU A 683 28.36 -13.88 -18.54
C GLU A 683 29.57 -14.36 -19.33
N TYR A 684 30.26 -13.42 -19.99
CA TYR A 684 31.49 -13.66 -20.71
C TYR A 684 32.53 -12.62 -20.32
N ALA A 685 33.67 -13.06 -19.88
CA ALA A 685 34.84 -12.23 -19.60
C ALA A 685 35.96 -12.61 -20.56
N GLY A 686 36.46 -11.67 -21.32
CA GLY A 686 37.65 -11.79 -22.19
C GLY A 686 38.80 -10.98 -21.62
N GLY A 687 40.03 -11.28 -21.99
CA GLY A 687 41.26 -10.63 -21.53
C GLY A 687 42.17 -11.61 -20.78
N ASP A 688 42.96 -11.13 -19.81
CA ASP A 688 44.02 -11.91 -19.14
C ASP A 688 43.51 -13.19 -18.47
N TYR A 689 42.33 -13.16 -17.90
CA TYR A 689 41.69 -14.31 -17.25
C TYR A 689 40.27 -14.50 -17.82
N ALA A 690 40.21 -15.12 -19.00
CA ALA A 690 38.96 -15.33 -19.71
C ALA A 690 38.11 -16.45 -19.07
N TYR A 691 36.80 -16.21 -18.96
CA TYR A 691 35.84 -17.25 -18.59
C TYR A 691 34.46 -16.99 -19.21
N SER A 692 33.62 -18.03 -19.18
CA SER A 692 32.21 -17.89 -19.52
C SER A 692 31.34 -18.68 -18.56
N LYS A 693 30.18 -18.15 -18.22
CA LYS A 693 29.30 -18.68 -17.19
C LYS A 693 27.84 -18.53 -17.57
N LEU A 694 27.11 -19.61 -17.41
CA LEU A 694 25.65 -19.63 -17.49
C LEU A 694 25.08 -19.81 -16.09
N SER A 695 24.14 -18.98 -15.67
CA SER A 695 23.50 -19.12 -14.37
C SER A 695 21.98 -18.95 -14.48
N PHE A 696 21.25 -19.68 -13.64
CA PHE A 696 19.81 -19.57 -13.53
C PHE A 696 19.38 -19.43 -12.07
N GLN A 697 18.24 -18.81 -11.85
CA GLN A 697 17.60 -18.72 -10.54
C GLN A 697 16.09 -18.73 -10.68
N ILE A 698 15.44 -19.46 -9.78
CA ILE A 698 13.99 -19.43 -9.61
C ILE A 698 13.70 -19.07 -8.15
N SER A 699 12.81 -18.12 -7.93
CA SER A 699 12.39 -17.74 -6.59
C SER A 699 10.91 -17.38 -6.56
N GLN A 700 10.23 -17.74 -5.47
CA GLN A 700 8.83 -17.37 -5.23
C GLN A 700 8.54 -17.39 -3.73
N LYS A 701 7.63 -16.51 -3.31
CA LYS A 701 6.96 -16.56 -2.01
C LYS A 701 5.56 -17.13 -2.20
N ILE A 702 5.25 -18.23 -1.52
CA ILE A 702 3.97 -18.95 -1.59
C ILE A 702 3.27 -18.80 -0.24
N SER A 703 2.03 -18.33 -0.25
CA SER A 703 1.21 -18.31 0.97
C SER A 703 0.54 -19.67 1.18
N LEU A 704 0.87 -20.32 2.29
CA LEU A 704 0.35 -21.60 2.71
C LEU A 704 -0.86 -21.47 3.67
N ALA A 705 -1.68 -20.46 3.44
CA ALA A 705 -2.84 -20.17 4.28
C ALA A 705 -2.46 -20.00 5.77
N ASN A 706 -3.08 -20.78 6.66
CA ASN A 706 -2.81 -20.71 8.11
C ASN A 706 -1.40 -21.19 8.52
N TRP A 707 -0.69 -21.89 7.65
CA TRP A 707 0.67 -22.37 7.91
C TRP A 707 1.73 -21.29 7.74
N GLY A 708 1.35 -20.13 7.16
CA GLY A 708 2.28 -19.03 6.93
C GLY A 708 2.75 -18.92 5.50
N ASP A 709 3.89 -18.28 5.33
CA ASP A 709 4.48 -18.02 4.03
C ASP A 709 5.76 -18.86 3.85
N LEU A 710 5.85 -19.53 2.71
CA LEU A 710 7.00 -20.30 2.30
C LEU A 710 7.73 -19.55 1.18
N THR A 711 8.97 -19.19 1.40
CA THR A 711 9.82 -18.60 0.36
C THR A 711 10.86 -19.61 -0.07
N TYR A 712 10.93 -19.90 -1.36
CA TYR A 712 12.01 -20.71 -1.91
C TYR A 712 12.84 -19.94 -2.92
N ARG A 713 14.12 -20.28 -2.98
CA ARG A 713 15.07 -19.82 -3.98
C ARG A 713 15.96 -20.97 -4.39
N VAL A 714 15.89 -21.32 -5.66
CA VAL A 714 16.74 -22.36 -6.28
C VAL A 714 17.60 -21.67 -7.33
N SER A 715 18.88 -21.90 -7.30
CA SER A 715 19.80 -21.34 -8.30
C SER A 715 20.95 -22.30 -8.60
N GLY A 716 21.43 -22.21 -9.83
CA GLY A 716 22.61 -22.95 -10.28
C GLY A 716 23.40 -22.15 -11.29
N ALA A 717 24.66 -22.46 -11.40
CA ALA A 717 25.52 -21.93 -12.44
C ALA A 717 26.55 -22.99 -12.86
N GLN A 718 26.92 -22.88 -14.12
CA GLN A 718 27.96 -23.70 -14.76
C GLN A 718 28.93 -22.78 -15.48
N PHE A 719 30.21 -22.96 -15.22
CA PHE A 719 31.24 -22.37 -16.07
C PHE A 719 31.42 -23.21 -17.33
N LEU A 720 31.27 -22.61 -18.47
CA LEU A 720 31.53 -23.23 -19.79
C LEU A 720 33.01 -23.16 -20.11
N ASN A 721 33.66 -22.05 -19.75
CA ASN A 721 35.10 -21.89 -19.66
C ASN A 721 35.44 -21.48 -18.22
N LYS A 722 36.33 -22.27 -17.58
CA LYS A 722 36.62 -22.13 -16.15
C LYS A 722 37.49 -20.89 -15.86
N PRO A 723 37.18 -20.14 -14.84
CA PRO A 723 38.03 -19.04 -14.39
C PRO A 723 39.30 -19.61 -13.74
N SER A 724 40.39 -18.90 -13.95
CA SER A 724 41.70 -19.23 -13.33
C SER A 724 41.98 -18.39 -12.09
N LEU A 725 41.31 -17.24 -11.94
CA LEU A 725 41.51 -16.32 -10.82
C LEU A 725 40.40 -16.49 -9.78
N LEU A 726 40.79 -16.57 -8.50
CA LEU A 726 39.84 -16.72 -7.37
C LEU A 726 38.72 -15.69 -7.38
N LEU A 727 38.98 -14.41 -7.78
CA LEU A 727 38.01 -13.35 -7.88
C LEU A 727 36.80 -13.68 -8.79
N ASP A 728 37.02 -14.57 -9.77
CA ASP A 728 36.00 -14.91 -10.79
C ASP A 728 35.30 -16.25 -10.46
N TYR A 729 35.68 -16.94 -9.38
CA TYR A 729 35.03 -18.13 -8.92
C TYR A 729 33.60 -17.86 -8.46
N GLN A 730 32.80 -18.89 -8.38
CA GLN A 730 31.51 -18.78 -7.71
C GLN A 730 31.72 -18.80 -6.20
N HIS A 731 31.51 -17.69 -5.55
CA HIS A 731 31.56 -17.57 -4.11
C HIS A 731 30.20 -17.87 -3.46
N PHE A 732 30.25 -18.32 -2.21
CA PHE A 732 29.07 -18.55 -1.39
C PHE A 732 29.05 -17.53 -0.24
N LYS A 733 27.87 -17.02 0.06
CA LYS A 733 27.69 -16.06 1.13
C LYS A 733 27.63 -16.79 2.47
N GLY A 734 28.73 -16.76 3.21
CA GLY A 734 28.82 -17.28 4.55
C GLY A 734 28.40 -16.27 5.61
N ASN A 735 28.38 -16.70 6.87
CA ASN A 735 28.15 -15.86 8.04
C ASN A 735 28.95 -16.38 9.24
N GLU A 736 29.92 -15.58 9.68
CA GLU A 736 30.75 -15.89 10.87
C GLU A 736 30.26 -15.16 12.11
N LEU A 737 29.30 -14.26 11.96
CA LEU A 737 28.80 -13.44 13.05
C LEU A 737 27.42 -13.94 13.52
N ASN A 738 27.08 -13.68 14.77
CA ASN A 738 25.77 -14.00 15.33
C ASN A 738 24.64 -13.13 14.76
N VAL A 739 24.95 -12.22 13.83
CA VAL A 739 23.98 -11.34 13.17
C VAL A 739 23.68 -11.89 11.79
N VAL A 740 22.46 -12.38 11.58
CA VAL A 740 21.98 -12.88 10.30
C VAL A 740 21.63 -11.70 9.42
N SER A 741 22.30 -11.54 8.27
CA SER A 741 22.06 -10.42 7.35
C SER A 741 21.10 -10.72 6.22
N GLY A 742 20.54 -11.93 6.10
CA GLY A 742 19.57 -12.27 5.05
C GLY A 742 19.20 -13.75 4.93
N GLN A 743 18.10 -14.01 4.27
CA GLN A 743 17.52 -15.36 4.06
C GLN A 743 18.32 -16.25 3.09
N THR A 744 19.46 -15.79 2.58
CA THR A 744 20.25 -16.48 1.55
C THR A 744 21.69 -16.77 1.99
N ASP A 745 21.98 -16.60 3.27
CA ASP A 745 23.29 -16.80 3.84
C ASP A 745 23.41 -18.23 4.38
N PHE A 746 24.58 -18.82 4.23
CA PHE A 746 24.92 -20.09 4.86
C PHE A 746 25.42 -19.81 6.28
N LEU A 747 24.59 -20.06 7.28
CA LEU A 747 24.83 -19.66 8.67
C LEU A 747 26.03 -20.29 9.34
N ALA A 748 26.48 -21.45 8.84
CA ALA A 748 27.61 -22.19 9.38
C ALA A 748 28.85 -22.19 8.46
N LEU A 749 28.88 -21.30 7.47
CA LEU A 749 29.96 -21.21 6.49
C LEU A 749 30.78 -19.95 6.74
N PRO A 750 32.11 -20.01 6.93
CA PRO A 750 32.97 -18.84 6.98
C PRO A 750 32.93 -18.01 5.71
N TYR A 751 33.23 -16.71 5.81
CA TYR A 751 32.99 -15.70 4.74
C TYR A 751 33.67 -15.99 3.41
N TYR A 752 34.89 -16.55 3.41
CA TYR A 752 35.70 -16.72 2.20
C TYR A 752 36.11 -18.16 1.96
N GLN A 753 35.64 -19.11 2.77
CA GLN A 753 36.17 -20.49 2.79
C GLN A 753 35.72 -21.30 1.57
N LEU A 754 34.49 -21.05 1.05
CA LEU A 754 33.98 -21.86 -0.04
C LEU A 754 33.84 -21.06 -1.32
N SER A 755 34.62 -21.46 -2.32
CA SER A 755 34.56 -20.91 -3.68
C SER A 755 34.79 -22.02 -4.70
N ASN A 756 34.07 -21.98 -5.83
CA ASN A 756 34.11 -23.08 -6.82
C ASN A 756 34.31 -22.56 -8.24
N PRO A 757 35.32 -23.04 -9.00
CA PRO A 757 35.54 -22.67 -10.38
C PRO A 757 34.71 -23.45 -11.40
N ASN A 758 34.03 -24.56 -11.00
CA ASN A 758 33.30 -25.41 -11.94
C ASN A 758 31.86 -25.02 -12.11
N GLY A 759 31.12 -25.03 -11.04
CA GLY A 759 29.69 -24.72 -11.04
C GLY A 759 29.08 -25.03 -9.68
N HIS A 760 27.83 -24.70 -9.51
CA HIS A 760 27.11 -24.94 -8.27
C HIS A 760 25.63 -25.13 -8.48
N PHE A 761 25.03 -25.77 -7.51
CA PHE A 761 23.61 -25.78 -7.27
C PHE A 761 23.36 -25.43 -5.81
N LYS A 762 22.38 -24.52 -5.55
CA LYS A 762 21.98 -24.17 -4.19
C LYS A 762 20.48 -23.96 -4.11
N ALA A 763 19.90 -24.35 -2.99
CA ALA A 763 18.50 -24.15 -2.67
C ALA A 763 18.36 -23.58 -1.26
N PHE A 764 17.50 -22.57 -1.12
CA PHE A 764 17.11 -22.00 0.15
C PHE A 764 15.61 -22.14 0.30
N LEU A 765 15.20 -22.52 1.50
CA LEU A 765 13.82 -22.63 1.90
C LEU A 765 13.65 -21.86 3.21
N SER A 766 12.76 -20.89 3.24
CA SER A 766 12.41 -20.13 4.43
C SER A 766 10.91 -20.22 4.66
N TRP A 767 10.55 -20.60 5.87
CA TRP A 767 9.16 -20.65 6.28
C TRP A 767 8.91 -19.64 7.40
N GLU A 768 7.94 -18.75 7.16
CA GLU A 768 7.48 -17.73 8.11
C GLU A 768 6.11 -18.18 8.64
N PRO A 769 6.02 -18.84 9.80
CA PRO A 769 4.75 -19.33 10.32
C PRO A 769 3.85 -18.17 10.76
N ARG A 770 2.54 -18.26 10.52
CA ARG A 770 1.55 -17.26 11.00
C ARG A 770 1.31 -17.34 12.51
N LYS A 771 1.54 -18.51 13.12
CA LYS A 771 1.51 -18.70 14.57
C LYS A 771 2.91 -18.95 15.05
N PHE A 772 3.30 -18.30 16.13
CA PHE A 772 4.50 -18.71 16.86
C PHE A 772 4.29 -20.14 17.38
N ILE A 773 5.25 -21.00 17.12
CA ILE A 773 5.23 -22.41 17.55
C ILE A 773 5.36 -22.50 19.08
N PHE A 774 5.96 -21.49 19.71
CA PHE A 774 6.16 -21.40 21.15
C PHE A 774 5.19 -20.37 21.76
N THR A 775 4.16 -20.88 22.43
CA THR A 775 3.19 -20.07 23.15
C THR A 775 3.62 -19.81 24.58
N GLN A 776 3.28 -18.61 25.03
CA GLN A 776 3.02 -18.16 26.39
C GLN A 776 4.16 -17.88 27.37
N ASN A 777 5.40 -18.33 27.23
CA ASN A 777 6.43 -18.06 28.26
C ASN A 777 7.84 -17.76 27.73
N SER A 778 8.02 -17.30 26.54
CA SER A 778 9.35 -16.97 26.02
C SER A 778 9.50 -15.50 25.69
N LEU A 779 10.59 -14.93 26.16
CA LEU A 779 11.14 -13.60 25.85
C LEU A 779 11.33 -13.30 24.34
N LEU A 780 10.76 -14.10 23.45
CA LEU A 780 10.84 -14.00 22.00
C LEU A 780 9.63 -13.30 21.35
N SER A 781 8.79 -12.62 22.12
CA SER A 781 7.73 -11.74 21.60
C SER A 781 8.22 -10.37 21.09
N LEU A 782 9.51 -10.23 20.82
CA LEU A 782 10.19 -9.01 20.35
C LEU A 782 10.71 -9.17 18.91
N TYR A 783 9.81 -9.52 17.97
CA TYR A 783 10.09 -9.33 16.54
C TYR A 783 8.81 -8.94 15.79
#